data_09e09f33060001705b2c4beb96b95ada
#
_entry.id   09e09f33060001705b2c4beb96b95ada
#
_cell.length_a   1.000
_cell.length_b   1.000
_cell.length_c   1.000
_cell.angle_alpha   90.00
_cell.angle_beta   90.00
_cell.angle_gamma   90.00
#
_symmetry.space_group_name_H-M   'P 1'
#
loop_
_entity.id
_entity.type
_entity.pdbx_description
1 polymer ?
#
loop_
_entity_poly.entity_id
_entity_poly.type
_entity_poly.pdbx_seq_one_letter_code
_entity_poly.pdbx_strand_id
1 'polypeptide(L)'
;MSRKNLLAAIAALAIAFLQISAAQTTDHFSDTWVATDALGRKVPTYPEVSAPRTDRTVGIFYFLWHGAHVQGGPFDVTKILAADPNAMLKQDSPLWGPLHVPHHWGESLFGYYLTDDDGVLRKHAQMLSDAGVDVVIFDVTNQITYRDYYMALLRVWSEMRRAGNRTPQVAFLTPFWDPPKVTRELWHDLYSTGKFRELWFQWEGKPLILADGDLIFDREENAERDTPAELQPGHTLGQTFTTDRAVRSVSAQCPTWNTPGSAVTLTLWRNGPGGERIAADRFHNVRDNAWVQLKLTQPLPAGTYYLEASEPGGRVGWWSHGADKYPRGSAFADGNAVAGDRTLRLLFADGEAQQIREFFTFRKPQPDYFQGQTKPNMWSWLEVFPQHVFTNSAGQKEQMSIGVAQNAVNGRLGSMSEVGAHGRSFRNGATDTRPDAVRHGFNVTEQWERALKEDPRFVFITGWNEWIAGRFAEFNKIKLPVMFVDQFDHEHSRDIEPMRGGHGDDYYYQLASYVRRYKGARPLPLLESHAIKIDGRFDDWRAVRPEFRDTINDEVRREHRGWATNVTYRNFSGRNDIIAAKASWSRTTASFYVRTRESITKPEGTNWMVLFLDTDADTKTGWLGYDFVVNRAGAGKLERNTGAGFAWQAAGEMKWRMQGNEMELTISWKALGLKSPPARLDFKWADNCLQAGDWTDFTLNGDAAPNDRFNFRAITSDKR
;
A
#
# COMPACT_ATOMS: atom_id res chain seq x y z
N MET A 1 55.73 -0.40 -9.04
CA MET A 1 54.53 -1.24 -8.76
C MET A 1 54.11 -1.95 -10.05
N SER A 2 54.01 -3.28 -10.04
CA SER A 2 53.63 -4.02 -11.25
C SER A 2 52.13 -3.79 -11.60
N ARG A 3 51.79 -3.88 -12.90
CA ARG A 3 50.42 -3.76 -13.40
C ARG A 3 49.40 -4.67 -12.65
N LYS A 4 49.92 -5.80 -12.11
CA LYS A 4 49.10 -6.73 -11.30
C LYS A 4 48.70 -6.14 -9.92
N ASN A 5 49.59 -5.35 -9.30
CA ASN A 5 49.29 -4.73 -8.00
C ASN A 5 48.35 -3.52 -8.14
N LEU A 6 48.36 -2.84 -9.29
CA LEU A 6 47.44 -1.74 -9.58
C LEU A 6 46.01 -2.27 -9.86
N LEU A 7 45.88 -3.38 -10.59
CA LEU A 7 44.60 -4.03 -10.84
C LEU A 7 44.00 -4.65 -9.58
N ALA A 8 44.80 -5.21 -8.68
CA ALA A 8 44.37 -5.71 -7.39
C ALA A 8 43.93 -4.58 -6.44
N ALA A 9 44.61 -3.44 -6.46
CA ALA A 9 44.22 -2.26 -5.69
C ALA A 9 42.93 -1.60 -6.22
N ILE A 10 42.75 -1.57 -7.54
CA ILE A 10 41.51 -1.06 -8.17
C ILE A 10 40.34 -2.02 -7.92
N ALA A 11 40.58 -3.34 -7.97
CA ALA A 11 39.53 -4.33 -7.61
C ALA A 11 39.17 -4.28 -6.11
N ALA A 12 40.12 -4.09 -5.22
CA ALA A 12 39.88 -3.91 -3.78
C ALA A 12 39.17 -2.59 -3.47
N LEU A 13 39.50 -1.49 -4.17
CA LEU A 13 38.73 -0.23 -4.06
C LEU A 13 37.32 -0.37 -4.64
N ALA A 14 37.13 -1.07 -5.75
CA ALA A 14 35.81 -1.30 -6.33
C ALA A 14 34.91 -2.18 -5.42
N ILE A 15 35.51 -3.14 -4.72
CA ILE A 15 34.80 -3.96 -3.72
C ILE A 15 34.51 -3.15 -2.45
N ALA A 16 35.36 -2.21 -2.05
CA ALA A 16 35.13 -1.31 -0.93
C ALA A 16 34.06 -0.24 -1.21
N PHE A 17 33.88 0.16 -2.48
CA PHE A 17 32.80 1.09 -2.88
C PHE A 17 31.44 0.41 -3.13
N LEU A 18 31.34 -0.92 -3.13
CA LEU A 18 30.10 -1.69 -3.27
C LEU A 18 29.49 -2.12 -1.93
N GLN A 19 30.12 -1.80 -0.81
CA GLN A 19 29.49 -1.82 0.50
C GLN A 19 29.03 -0.41 0.87
N ILE A 20 28.06 0.15 0.12
CA ILE A 20 27.06 1.01 0.76
C ILE A 20 26.29 0.04 1.62
N SER A 21 26.73 -0.09 2.88
CA SER A 21 25.97 -0.76 3.93
C SER A 21 24.59 -0.12 3.92
N ALA A 22 23.60 -0.81 3.36
CA ALA A 22 22.22 -0.51 3.67
C ALA A 22 22.17 -0.48 5.20
N ALA A 23 21.85 0.66 5.79
CA ALA A 23 21.75 0.77 7.23
C ALA A 23 20.83 -0.36 7.68
N GLN A 24 21.36 -1.29 8.49
CA GLN A 24 20.62 -2.46 8.89
C GLN A 24 19.50 -1.97 9.79
N THR A 25 18.25 -2.01 9.29
CA THR A 25 17.09 -1.58 10.06
C THR A 25 16.97 -2.42 11.33
N THR A 26 16.75 -1.74 12.46
CA THR A 26 16.53 -2.41 13.75
C THR A 26 15.13 -3.02 13.77
N ASP A 27 15.03 -4.28 14.17
CA ASP A 27 13.73 -4.92 14.38
C ASP A 27 13.18 -4.50 15.75
N HIS A 28 11.98 -3.91 15.76
CA HIS A 28 11.30 -3.47 16.97
C HIS A 28 10.52 -4.61 17.65
N PHE A 29 10.38 -5.75 16.97
CA PHE A 29 9.62 -6.91 17.45
C PHE A 29 8.13 -6.59 17.67
N SER A 30 7.56 -5.73 16.83
CA SER A 30 6.16 -5.30 16.94
C SER A 30 5.16 -6.45 16.93
N ASP A 31 5.48 -7.59 16.30
CA ASP A 31 4.68 -8.81 16.33
C ASP A 31 4.57 -9.47 17.74
N THR A 32 5.39 -9.03 18.70
CA THR A 32 5.30 -9.44 20.12
C THR A 32 4.52 -8.46 20.99
N TRP A 33 4.16 -7.29 20.49
CA TRP A 33 3.39 -6.30 21.23
C TRP A 33 1.94 -6.73 21.40
N VAL A 34 1.29 -6.34 22.47
CA VAL A 34 -0.12 -6.67 22.73
C VAL A 34 -0.99 -5.43 22.60
N ALA A 35 -2.20 -5.61 22.11
CA ALA A 35 -3.20 -4.54 22.04
C ALA A 35 -4.61 -5.12 22.12
N THR A 36 -5.55 -4.29 22.55
CA THR A 36 -6.99 -4.55 22.50
C THR A 36 -7.66 -3.32 21.92
N ASP A 37 -8.49 -3.50 20.88
CA ASP A 37 -9.22 -2.39 20.28
C ASP A 37 -10.42 -1.93 21.14
N ALA A 38 -11.11 -0.89 20.69
CA ALA A 38 -12.25 -0.34 21.43
C ALA A 38 -13.47 -1.28 21.46
N LEU A 39 -13.51 -2.31 20.62
CA LEU A 39 -14.53 -3.38 20.63
C LEU A 39 -14.15 -4.55 21.54
N GLY A 40 -13.00 -4.49 22.22
CA GLY A 40 -12.49 -5.57 23.08
C GLY A 40 -11.84 -6.72 22.33
N ARG A 41 -11.54 -6.58 21.03
CA ARG A 41 -10.84 -7.60 20.23
C ARG A 41 -9.35 -7.50 20.51
N LYS A 42 -8.75 -8.63 20.90
CA LYS A 42 -7.29 -8.71 21.16
C LYS A 42 -6.53 -9.01 19.89
N VAL A 43 -5.41 -8.34 19.70
CA VAL A 43 -4.44 -8.71 18.68
C VAL A 43 -3.74 -9.99 19.12
N PRO A 44 -3.80 -11.09 18.33
CA PRO A 44 -3.28 -12.37 18.76
C PRO A 44 -1.75 -12.38 18.88
N THR A 45 -1.23 -13.21 19.76
CA THR A 45 0.20 -13.44 19.97
C THR A 45 0.56 -14.91 19.78
N TYR A 46 1.85 -15.22 19.70
CA TYR A 46 2.28 -16.61 19.78
C TYR A 46 1.92 -17.21 21.19
N PRO A 47 1.36 -18.43 21.31
CA PRO A 47 1.12 -19.42 20.26
C PRO A 47 -0.32 -19.42 19.68
N GLU A 48 -1.11 -18.37 19.87
CA GLU A 48 -2.45 -18.26 19.27
C GLU A 48 -2.38 -18.26 17.74
N VAL A 49 -1.25 -17.79 17.21
CA VAL A 49 -0.88 -17.85 15.79
C VAL A 49 0.39 -18.68 15.58
N SER A 50 0.68 -19.05 14.34
CA SER A 50 1.90 -19.80 14.01
C SER A 50 3.18 -18.99 14.27
N ALA A 51 4.33 -19.66 14.25
CA ALA A 51 5.63 -18.98 14.13
C ALA A 51 5.72 -18.16 12.83
N PRO A 52 6.62 -17.16 12.76
CA PRO A 52 6.74 -16.27 11.60
C PRO A 52 6.94 -17.02 10.28
N ARG A 53 6.22 -16.60 9.26
CA ARG A 53 6.23 -17.12 7.89
C ARG A 53 6.85 -16.08 6.97
N THR A 54 8.07 -16.32 6.52
CA THR A 54 8.83 -15.38 5.67
C THR A 54 8.41 -15.40 4.21
N ASP A 55 7.60 -16.38 3.80
CA ASP A 55 7.09 -16.57 2.45
C ASP A 55 5.68 -15.97 2.25
N ARG A 56 5.19 -15.18 3.19
CA ARG A 56 3.91 -14.50 3.14
C ARG A 56 4.11 -12.99 3.14
N THR A 57 3.43 -12.32 2.22
CA THR A 57 3.55 -10.87 1.98
C THR A 57 2.20 -10.21 2.10
N VAL A 58 2.18 -9.04 2.72
CA VAL A 58 1.00 -8.18 2.85
C VAL A 58 1.25 -6.86 2.16
N GLY A 59 0.44 -6.57 1.15
CA GLY A 59 0.38 -5.28 0.48
C GLY A 59 -0.89 -4.53 0.82
N ILE A 60 -0.83 -3.21 0.79
CA ILE A 60 -1.99 -2.34 0.99
C ILE A 60 -2.04 -1.22 -0.04
N PHE A 61 -3.22 -0.89 -0.52
CA PHE A 61 -3.44 0.19 -1.48
C PHE A 61 -3.30 1.53 -0.78
N TYR A 62 -2.58 2.47 -1.40
CA TYR A 62 -2.22 3.76 -0.82
C TYR A 62 -2.43 4.88 -1.83
N PHE A 63 -3.12 5.94 -1.41
CA PHE A 63 -3.53 7.04 -2.27
C PHE A 63 -2.64 8.27 -2.07
N LEU A 64 -2.24 8.90 -3.19
CA LEU A 64 -1.30 10.03 -3.24
C LEU A 64 -1.98 11.37 -3.58
N TRP A 65 -3.28 11.39 -3.71
CA TRP A 65 -3.99 12.51 -4.34
C TRP A 65 -4.52 13.60 -3.38
N HIS A 66 -4.31 13.46 -2.06
CA HIS A 66 -4.66 14.51 -1.11
C HIS A 66 -3.73 15.72 -1.30
N GLY A 67 -4.25 16.76 -1.91
CA GLY A 67 -3.51 17.96 -2.25
C GLY A 67 -3.40 18.23 -3.76
N ALA A 68 -3.25 17.20 -4.58
CA ALA A 68 -3.23 17.35 -6.04
C ALA A 68 -4.58 17.86 -6.60
N HIS A 69 -5.67 17.57 -5.91
CA HIS A 69 -7.04 17.88 -6.35
C HIS A 69 -7.76 18.90 -5.48
N VAL A 70 -7.05 19.70 -4.67
CA VAL A 70 -7.68 20.73 -3.83
C VAL A 70 -8.44 21.75 -4.67
N GLN A 71 -9.76 21.79 -4.52
CA GLN A 71 -10.68 22.71 -5.19
C GLN A 71 -11.71 23.26 -4.19
N GLY A 72 -11.24 23.95 -3.16
CA GLY A 72 -12.07 24.42 -2.05
C GLY A 72 -12.30 23.34 -0.99
N GLY A 73 -13.29 23.53 -0.15
CA GLY A 73 -13.64 22.62 0.94
C GLY A 73 -12.82 22.84 2.23
N PRO A 74 -12.60 21.81 3.08
CA PRO A 74 -13.00 20.42 2.85
C PRO A 74 -14.52 20.24 2.81
N PHE A 75 -15.04 19.58 1.77
CA PHE A 75 -16.41 19.11 1.72
C PHE A 75 -16.44 17.70 2.33
N ASP A 76 -17.10 17.54 3.49
CA ASP A 76 -17.16 16.28 4.22
C ASP A 76 -18.59 15.74 4.17
N VAL A 77 -18.77 14.61 3.51
CA VAL A 77 -20.07 13.96 3.32
C VAL A 77 -20.76 13.66 4.65
N THR A 78 -20.02 13.17 5.64
CA THR A 78 -20.57 12.88 6.97
C THR A 78 -21.14 14.15 7.62
N LYS A 79 -20.41 15.26 7.52
CA LYS A 79 -20.84 16.57 8.05
C LYS A 79 -22.01 17.17 7.25
N ILE A 80 -21.98 17.01 5.92
CA ILE A 80 -23.05 17.45 5.03
C ILE A 80 -24.36 16.72 5.33
N LEU A 81 -24.32 15.38 5.47
CA LEU A 81 -25.49 14.57 5.78
C LEU A 81 -26.01 14.81 7.21
N ALA A 82 -25.14 15.15 8.17
CA ALA A 82 -25.55 15.57 9.50
C ALA A 82 -26.28 16.92 9.47
N ALA A 83 -25.88 17.85 8.60
CA ALA A 83 -26.52 19.16 8.43
C ALA A 83 -27.84 19.09 7.64
N ASP A 84 -27.89 18.24 6.61
CA ASP A 84 -29.09 17.99 5.80
C ASP A 84 -29.18 16.51 5.41
N PRO A 85 -29.96 15.69 6.13
CA PRO A 85 -30.14 14.26 5.82
C PRO A 85 -30.69 13.98 4.41
N ASN A 86 -31.29 14.96 3.76
CA ASN A 86 -31.83 14.85 2.40
C ASN A 86 -30.89 15.44 1.33
N ALA A 87 -29.67 15.78 1.68
CA ALA A 87 -28.74 16.42 0.75
C ALA A 87 -28.49 15.56 -0.52
N MET A 88 -28.50 14.22 -0.41
CA MET A 88 -28.33 13.32 -1.56
C MET A 88 -29.40 13.46 -2.64
N LEU A 89 -30.57 14.02 -2.30
CA LEU A 89 -31.65 14.30 -3.25
C LEU A 89 -31.58 15.69 -3.90
N LYS A 90 -30.58 16.51 -3.51
CA LYS A 90 -30.47 17.92 -3.87
C LYS A 90 -29.15 18.18 -4.58
N GLN A 91 -29.11 17.99 -5.90
CA GLN A 91 -27.89 18.17 -6.70
C GLN A 91 -27.29 19.58 -6.53
N ASP A 92 -28.14 20.62 -6.45
CA ASP A 92 -27.75 22.03 -6.40
C ASP A 92 -27.62 22.58 -4.97
N SER A 93 -27.61 21.71 -3.95
CA SER A 93 -27.37 22.15 -2.58
C SER A 93 -25.98 22.80 -2.46
N PRO A 94 -25.90 24.03 -1.88
CA PRO A 94 -24.61 24.72 -1.72
C PRO A 94 -23.63 23.97 -0.80
N LEU A 95 -24.12 23.03 0.00
CA LEU A 95 -23.29 22.18 0.87
C LEU A 95 -22.32 21.32 0.08
N TRP A 96 -22.69 20.91 -1.14
CA TRP A 96 -21.85 20.08 -2.01
C TRP A 96 -20.75 20.82 -2.75
N GLY A 97 -20.78 22.15 -2.83
CA GLY A 97 -19.89 22.88 -3.72
C GLY A 97 -20.09 22.52 -5.21
N PRO A 98 -19.14 22.84 -6.10
CA PRO A 98 -19.24 22.53 -7.53
C PRO A 98 -19.30 21.02 -7.83
N LEU A 99 -19.83 20.66 -9.02
CA LEU A 99 -19.76 19.29 -9.52
C LEU A 99 -18.30 18.88 -9.78
N HIS A 100 -17.98 17.62 -9.59
CA HIS A 100 -16.64 17.01 -9.73
C HIS A 100 -15.59 17.43 -8.70
N VAL A 101 -15.90 18.33 -7.75
CA VAL A 101 -14.95 18.59 -6.66
C VAL A 101 -14.82 17.37 -5.75
N PRO A 102 -13.63 17.14 -5.19
CA PRO A 102 -13.40 16.07 -4.22
C PRO A 102 -14.14 16.31 -2.92
N HIS A 103 -14.71 15.25 -2.38
CA HIS A 103 -15.39 15.22 -1.08
C HIS A 103 -14.71 14.20 -0.18
N HIS A 104 -14.47 14.56 1.07
CA HIS A 104 -14.07 13.61 2.11
C HIS A 104 -15.29 12.82 2.57
N TRP A 105 -15.15 11.51 2.72
CA TRP A 105 -16.21 10.69 3.30
C TRP A 105 -16.24 10.76 4.83
N GLY A 106 -15.15 11.19 5.46
CA GLY A 106 -14.96 11.40 6.89
C GLY A 106 -13.66 12.16 7.17
N GLU A 107 -13.28 12.27 8.43
CA GLU A 107 -12.05 12.96 8.84
C GLU A 107 -11.03 11.95 9.39
N SER A 108 -9.82 11.90 8.80
CA SER A 108 -8.70 11.13 9.33
C SER A 108 -8.40 11.53 10.77
N LEU A 109 -7.82 10.63 11.55
CA LEU A 109 -7.29 10.96 12.87
C LEU A 109 -6.30 12.13 12.81
N PHE A 110 -5.57 12.26 11.71
CA PHE A 110 -4.62 13.34 11.43
C PHE A 110 -5.27 14.60 10.81
N GLY A 111 -6.61 14.67 10.73
CA GLY A 111 -7.37 15.75 10.11
C GLY A 111 -7.39 15.64 8.58
N TYR A 112 -7.78 16.74 7.91
CA TYR A 112 -7.77 16.83 6.45
C TYR A 112 -6.36 17.19 5.97
N TYR A 113 -5.43 16.25 6.08
CA TYR A 113 -4.02 16.43 5.73
C TYR A 113 -3.78 16.41 4.22
N LEU A 114 -2.59 16.87 3.81
CA LEU A 114 -2.10 16.71 2.45
C LEU A 114 -1.06 15.59 2.39
N THR A 115 -0.95 14.93 1.26
CA THR A 115 -0.07 13.74 1.09
C THR A 115 1.41 14.04 1.35
N ASP A 116 1.85 15.30 1.22
CA ASP A 116 3.22 15.75 1.49
C ASP A 116 3.47 16.19 2.94
N ASP A 117 2.56 15.91 3.86
CA ASP A 117 2.73 16.18 5.29
C ASP A 117 3.71 15.18 5.92
N ASP A 118 4.94 15.59 6.17
CA ASP A 118 6.02 14.76 6.71
C ASP A 118 5.63 14.08 8.02
N GLY A 119 4.86 14.76 8.89
CA GLY A 119 4.38 14.19 10.16
C GLY A 119 3.45 13.01 9.93
N VAL A 120 2.52 13.13 8.99
CA VAL A 120 1.58 12.05 8.62
C VAL A 120 2.32 10.92 7.91
N LEU A 121 3.22 11.23 6.97
CA LEU A 121 4.02 10.23 6.26
C LEU A 121 4.87 9.37 7.21
N ARG A 122 5.44 9.96 8.28
CA ARG A 122 6.17 9.22 9.32
C ARG A 122 5.24 8.30 10.11
N LYS A 123 4.08 8.79 10.53
CA LYS A 123 3.08 7.97 11.26
C LYS A 123 2.53 6.83 10.39
N HIS A 124 2.27 7.05 9.10
CA HIS A 124 1.87 5.97 8.19
C HIS A 124 2.95 4.88 8.07
N ALA A 125 4.24 5.28 7.91
CA ALA A 125 5.33 4.31 7.86
C ALA A 125 5.41 3.47 9.14
N GLN A 126 5.34 4.12 10.30
CA GLN A 126 5.36 3.49 11.61
C GLN A 126 4.18 2.54 11.78
N MET A 127 2.94 3.03 11.64
CA MET A 127 1.73 2.24 11.84
C MET A 127 1.67 1.01 10.92
N LEU A 128 1.97 1.18 9.63
CA LEU A 128 1.96 0.09 8.65
C LEU A 128 3.06 -0.94 8.95
N SER A 129 4.24 -0.50 9.39
CA SER A 129 5.33 -1.40 9.81
C SER A 129 4.95 -2.18 11.07
N ASP A 130 4.35 -1.53 12.06
CA ASP A 130 3.94 -2.13 13.33
C ASP A 130 2.80 -3.14 13.12
N ALA A 131 1.89 -2.88 12.18
CA ALA A 131 0.88 -3.83 11.74
C ALA A 131 1.45 -5.00 10.91
N GLY A 132 2.71 -4.93 10.46
CA GLY A 132 3.38 -5.97 9.69
C GLY A 132 3.10 -5.93 8.19
N VAL A 133 2.72 -4.78 7.63
CA VAL A 133 2.57 -4.54 6.18
C VAL A 133 3.95 -4.45 5.54
N ASP A 134 4.14 -5.12 4.40
CA ASP A 134 5.42 -5.20 3.71
C ASP A 134 5.57 -4.17 2.59
N VAL A 135 4.46 -3.84 1.92
CA VAL A 135 4.47 -2.96 0.74
C VAL A 135 3.21 -2.11 0.66
N VAL A 136 3.38 -0.83 0.34
CA VAL A 136 2.28 0.02 -0.12
C VAL A 136 2.28 0.03 -1.64
N ILE A 137 1.09 -0.08 -2.23
CA ILE A 137 0.89 -0.04 -3.68
C ILE A 137 0.17 1.27 -4.01
N PHE A 138 0.86 2.16 -4.70
CA PHE A 138 0.33 3.47 -5.05
C PHE A 138 -0.67 3.40 -6.20
N ASP A 139 -1.79 4.11 -6.05
CA ASP A 139 -2.74 4.32 -7.13
C ASP A 139 -2.24 5.38 -8.11
N VAL A 140 -1.96 4.95 -9.35
CA VAL A 140 -1.69 5.84 -10.49
C VAL A 140 -2.54 5.45 -11.71
N THR A 141 -3.71 4.84 -11.45
CA THR A 141 -4.60 4.29 -12.48
C THR A 141 -5.26 5.37 -13.35
N ASN A 142 -5.37 6.60 -12.86
CA ASN A 142 -5.97 7.76 -13.52
C ASN A 142 -5.00 8.53 -14.43
N GLN A 143 -3.91 7.92 -14.89
CA GLN A 143 -2.91 8.51 -15.79
C GLN A 143 -2.05 9.63 -15.17
N ILE A 144 -2.04 9.76 -13.85
CA ILE A 144 -1.25 10.75 -13.10
C ILE A 144 -0.35 9.99 -12.13
N THR A 145 0.95 10.26 -12.16
CA THR A 145 1.93 9.59 -11.27
C THR A 145 1.98 10.19 -9.87
N TYR A 146 1.45 11.40 -9.69
CA TYR A 146 1.56 12.16 -8.42
C TYR A 146 3.01 12.29 -7.94
N ARG A 147 3.92 12.63 -8.85
CA ARG A 147 5.36 12.57 -8.66
C ARG A 147 5.85 13.25 -7.38
N ASP A 148 5.41 14.46 -7.12
CA ASP A 148 5.91 15.24 -5.97
C ASP A 148 5.48 14.59 -4.64
N TYR A 149 4.32 13.97 -4.61
CA TYR A 149 3.77 13.29 -3.42
C TYR A 149 4.46 11.95 -3.13
N TYR A 150 4.65 11.08 -4.15
CA TYR A 150 5.39 9.85 -3.88
C TYR A 150 6.89 10.12 -3.60
N MET A 151 7.48 11.15 -4.20
CA MET A 151 8.86 11.55 -3.90
C MET A 151 9.01 12.09 -2.48
N ALA A 152 8.01 12.84 -1.95
CA ALA A 152 7.98 13.26 -0.55
C ALA A 152 7.94 12.05 0.39
N LEU A 153 7.06 11.08 0.12
CA LEU A 153 6.97 9.84 0.89
C LEU A 153 8.30 9.07 0.85
N LEU A 154 8.88 8.85 -0.33
CA LEU A 154 10.15 8.12 -0.47
C LEU A 154 11.29 8.80 0.28
N ARG A 155 11.34 10.14 0.26
CA ARG A 155 12.32 10.92 1.02
C ARG A 155 12.16 10.65 2.53
N VAL A 156 10.94 10.82 3.06
CA VAL A 156 10.65 10.63 4.50
C VAL A 156 10.96 9.19 4.92
N TRP A 157 10.51 8.20 4.16
CA TRP A 157 10.72 6.79 4.51
C TRP A 157 12.18 6.36 4.37
N SER A 158 12.93 6.91 3.40
CA SER A 158 14.37 6.71 3.30
C SER A 158 15.12 7.34 4.51
N GLU A 159 14.69 8.51 4.99
CA GLU A 159 15.22 9.11 6.22
C GLU A 159 14.96 8.22 7.44
N MET A 160 13.75 7.67 7.58
CA MET A 160 13.42 6.74 8.67
C MET A 160 14.28 5.49 8.62
N ARG A 161 14.50 4.90 7.44
CA ARG A 161 15.39 3.73 7.28
C ARG A 161 16.84 4.06 7.62
N ARG A 162 17.34 5.24 7.25
CA ARG A 162 18.69 5.70 7.62
C ARG A 162 18.83 5.92 9.13
N ALA A 163 17.75 6.29 9.82
CA ALA A 163 17.71 6.35 11.28
C ALA A 163 17.65 4.96 11.95
N GLY A 164 17.49 3.90 11.17
CA GLY A 164 17.45 2.52 11.66
C GLY A 164 16.03 1.92 11.74
N ASN A 165 14.99 2.64 11.36
CA ASN A 165 13.61 2.15 11.41
C ASN A 165 13.26 1.27 10.21
N ARG A 166 12.29 0.38 10.39
CA ARG A 166 11.62 -0.33 9.29
C ARG A 166 10.54 0.56 8.70
N THR A 167 10.34 0.45 7.39
CA THR A 167 9.19 1.01 6.69
C THR A 167 8.68 -0.02 5.70
N PRO A 168 7.43 0.02 5.27
CA PRO A 168 7.04 -0.74 4.09
C PRO A 168 7.90 -0.34 2.87
N GLN A 169 7.91 -1.20 1.86
CA GLN A 169 8.44 -0.87 0.53
C GLN A 169 7.31 -0.35 -0.35
N VAL A 170 7.61 0.02 -1.61
CA VAL A 170 6.63 0.61 -2.52
C VAL A 170 6.55 -0.12 -3.85
N ALA A 171 5.35 -0.16 -4.42
CA ALA A 171 5.06 -0.57 -5.78
C ALA A 171 3.97 0.35 -6.37
N PHE A 172 3.64 0.20 -7.65
CA PHE A 172 2.64 1.03 -8.33
C PHE A 172 1.60 0.17 -9.04
N LEU A 173 0.33 0.57 -8.96
CA LEU A 173 -0.76 0.07 -9.78
C LEU A 173 -1.02 1.08 -10.90
N THR A 174 -0.70 0.71 -12.15
CA THR A 174 -0.81 1.56 -13.33
C THR A 174 -2.18 1.43 -13.99
N PRO A 175 -2.54 2.31 -14.95
CA PRO A 175 -3.79 2.22 -15.69
C PRO A 175 -4.02 0.85 -16.31
N PHE A 176 -5.23 0.30 -16.11
CA PHE A 176 -5.57 -1.07 -16.52
C PHE A 176 -5.46 -1.30 -18.03
N TRP A 177 -5.79 -0.27 -18.84
CA TRP A 177 -5.93 -0.37 -20.28
C TRP A 177 -4.84 0.31 -21.08
N ASP A 178 -4.17 1.31 -20.47
CA ASP A 178 -3.12 2.11 -21.11
C ASP A 178 -1.98 2.45 -20.13
N PRO A 179 -1.18 1.45 -19.71
CA PRO A 179 -0.08 1.65 -18.76
C PRO A 179 1.19 2.29 -19.34
N PRO A 180 1.46 2.37 -20.69
CA PRO A 180 2.77 2.74 -21.19
C PRO A 180 3.25 4.13 -20.77
N LYS A 181 2.36 5.14 -20.78
CA LYS A 181 2.69 6.52 -20.39
C LYS A 181 3.19 6.56 -18.95
N VAL A 182 2.35 6.11 -18.01
CA VAL A 182 2.66 6.12 -16.57
C VAL A 182 3.88 5.28 -16.25
N THR A 183 4.02 4.09 -16.87
CA THR A 183 5.18 3.23 -16.65
C THR A 183 6.48 3.90 -17.10
N ARG A 184 6.48 4.65 -18.22
CA ARG A 184 7.66 5.41 -18.69
C ARG A 184 7.98 6.59 -17.79
N GLU A 185 6.97 7.33 -17.33
CA GLU A 185 7.18 8.43 -16.37
C GLU A 185 7.82 7.90 -15.08
N LEU A 186 7.32 6.79 -14.50
CA LEU A 186 7.91 6.14 -13.33
C LEU A 186 9.33 5.63 -13.60
N TRP A 187 9.57 5.10 -14.79
CA TRP A 187 10.91 4.68 -15.24
C TRP A 187 11.88 5.86 -15.22
N HIS A 188 11.53 6.96 -15.86
CA HIS A 188 12.42 8.15 -15.96
C HIS A 188 12.61 8.85 -14.61
N ASP A 189 11.53 9.02 -13.84
CA ASP A 189 11.58 9.81 -12.62
C ASP A 189 12.22 9.06 -11.44
N LEU A 190 12.05 7.75 -11.36
CA LEU A 190 12.44 6.96 -10.20
C LEU A 190 13.39 5.82 -10.54
N TYR A 191 12.97 4.85 -11.35
CA TYR A 191 13.66 3.57 -11.44
C TYR A 191 14.99 3.64 -12.23
N SER A 192 15.04 4.30 -13.39
CA SER A 192 16.26 4.45 -14.18
C SER A 192 17.31 5.30 -13.45
N THR A 193 16.86 6.21 -12.57
CA THR A 193 17.76 7.07 -11.78
C THR A 193 18.41 6.34 -10.62
N GLY A 194 17.87 5.20 -10.21
CA GLY A 194 18.31 4.43 -9.06
C GLY A 194 18.03 5.07 -7.70
N LYS A 195 17.19 6.11 -7.61
CA LYS A 195 16.84 6.77 -6.35
C LYS A 195 16.01 5.85 -5.47
N PHE A 196 16.26 5.85 -4.15
CA PHE A 196 15.47 5.13 -3.14
C PHE A 196 15.32 3.62 -3.41
N ARG A 197 16.37 2.95 -3.94
CA ARG A 197 16.35 1.51 -4.28
C ARG A 197 15.96 0.63 -3.10
N GLU A 198 16.31 1.01 -1.89
CA GLU A 198 15.98 0.31 -0.65
C GLU A 198 14.47 0.26 -0.35
N LEU A 199 13.68 1.13 -1.00
CA LEU A 199 12.24 1.19 -0.88
C LEU A 199 11.49 0.46 -2.01
N TRP A 200 12.17 -0.01 -3.07
CA TRP A 200 11.50 -0.70 -4.16
C TRP A 200 11.13 -2.14 -3.75
N PHE A 201 9.86 -2.44 -3.73
CA PHE A 201 9.41 -3.79 -3.40
C PHE A 201 9.81 -4.78 -4.51
N GLN A 202 10.48 -5.86 -4.10
CA GLN A 202 10.96 -6.88 -5.03
C GLN A 202 10.00 -8.08 -5.03
N TRP A 203 9.61 -8.53 -6.22
CA TRP A 203 8.88 -9.75 -6.43
C TRP A 203 9.59 -10.59 -7.48
N GLU A 204 9.88 -11.84 -7.14
CA GLU A 204 10.68 -12.73 -8.01
C GLU A 204 12.04 -12.12 -8.43
N GLY A 205 12.66 -11.37 -7.54
CA GLY A 205 14.01 -10.81 -7.73
C GLY A 205 14.09 -9.51 -8.55
N LYS A 206 12.95 -8.92 -8.95
CA LYS A 206 12.87 -7.64 -9.66
C LYS A 206 11.84 -6.72 -9.02
N PRO A 207 11.94 -5.39 -9.21
CA PRO A 207 10.91 -4.47 -8.73
C PRO A 207 9.53 -4.85 -9.28
N LEU A 208 8.52 -4.87 -8.41
CA LEU A 208 7.13 -5.15 -8.79
C LEU A 208 6.48 -3.93 -9.42
N ILE A 209 5.77 -4.14 -10.53
CA ILE A 209 4.81 -3.17 -11.07
C ILE A 209 3.52 -3.89 -11.50
N LEU A 210 2.37 -3.35 -11.07
CA LEU A 210 1.08 -3.84 -11.50
C LEU A 210 0.70 -3.13 -12.80
N ALA A 211 1.08 -3.74 -13.93
CA ALA A 211 0.87 -3.24 -15.28
C ALA A 211 0.72 -4.38 -16.26
N ASP A 212 0.01 -4.16 -17.37
CA ASP A 212 0.05 -5.09 -18.52
C ASP A 212 1.34 -4.88 -19.31
N GLY A 213 2.36 -5.68 -19.02
CA GLY A 213 3.64 -5.63 -19.73
C GLY A 213 3.55 -5.91 -21.23
N ASP A 214 2.46 -6.59 -21.66
CA ASP A 214 2.19 -6.85 -23.08
C ASP A 214 1.80 -5.58 -23.88
N LEU A 215 1.52 -4.47 -23.17
CA LEU A 215 1.22 -3.18 -23.78
C LEU A 215 2.42 -2.22 -23.81
N ILE A 216 3.56 -2.59 -23.21
CA ILE A 216 4.73 -1.72 -23.11
C ILE A 216 5.72 -2.08 -24.22
N PHE A 217 5.62 -1.37 -25.34
CA PHE A 217 6.49 -1.52 -26.49
C PHE A 217 6.87 -0.17 -27.10
N ASP A 218 8.06 -0.09 -27.65
CA ASP A 218 8.40 0.92 -28.64
C ASP A 218 7.76 0.53 -29.95
N ARG A 219 7.15 1.48 -30.64
CA ARG A 219 6.41 1.22 -31.87
C ARG A 219 6.68 2.30 -32.92
N GLU A 220 6.57 1.89 -34.18
CA GLU A 220 6.40 2.75 -35.32
C GLU A 220 5.02 2.45 -35.90
N GLU A 221 4.27 3.47 -36.26
CA GLU A 221 2.89 3.30 -36.71
C GLU A 221 2.57 4.28 -37.84
N ASN A 222 2.12 3.78 -38.98
CA ASN A 222 1.38 4.50 -39.96
C ASN A 222 -0.10 4.18 -39.82
N ALA A 223 -0.88 5.09 -39.20
CA ALA A 223 -2.33 4.97 -39.02
C ALA A 223 -3.13 5.88 -39.98
N GLU A 224 -2.44 6.66 -40.83
CA GLU A 224 -3.06 7.53 -41.82
C GLU A 224 -3.87 6.69 -42.81
N ARG A 225 -5.14 7.06 -43.00
CA ARG A 225 -6.08 6.30 -43.82
C ARG A 225 -7.20 7.17 -44.35
N ASP A 226 -7.59 6.91 -45.57
CA ASP A 226 -8.74 7.56 -46.22
C ASP A 226 -9.68 6.54 -46.89
N THR A 227 -9.16 5.42 -47.35
CA THR A 227 -9.91 4.45 -48.17
C THR A 227 -9.60 3.01 -47.73
N PRO A 228 -10.62 2.20 -47.45
CA PRO A 228 -10.41 0.78 -47.18
C PRO A 228 -10.24 0.00 -48.50
N ALA A 229 -9.12 -0.70 -48.66
CA ALA A 229 -8.96 -1.66 -49.74
C ALA A 229 -9.59 -2.99 -49.35
N GLU A 230 -10.66 -3.44 -50.01
CA GLU A 230 -11.31 -4.72 -49.77
C GLU A 230 -10.48 -5.86 -50.36
N LEU A 231 -10.20 -6.90 -49.56
CA LEU A 231 -9.47 -8.08 -50.00
C LEU A 231 -10.44 -9.08 -50.64
N GLN A 232 -10.27 -9.32 -51.93
CA GLN A 232 -11.10 -10.28 -52.68
C GLN A 232 -10.50 -11.70 -52.63
N PRO A 233 -11.33 -12.76 -52.69
CA PRO A 233 -10.84 -14.13 -52.79
C PRO A 233 -9.90 -14.33 -54.02
N GLY A 234 -8.74 -14.92 -53.75
CA GLY A 234 -7.71 -15.15 -54.78
C GLY A 234 -6.78 -13.95 -55.04
N HIS A 235 -7.01 -12.83 -54.39
CA HIS A 235 -6.16 -11.62 -54.47
C HIS A 235 -5.35 -11.40 -53.18
N THR A 236 -4.33 -10.54 -53.26
CA THR A 236 -3.51 -10.16 -52.13
C THR A 236 -3.40 -8.64 -52.00
N LEU A 237 -3.29 -8.18 -50.77
CA LEU A 237 -2.93 -6.78 -50.41
C LEU A 237 -1.64 -6.80 -49.62
N GLY A 238 -0.75 -5.83 -49.85
CA GLY A 238 0.50 -5.81 -49.15
C GLY A 238 1.08 -4.43 -48.89
N GLN A 239 2.05 -4.38 -47.96
CA GLN A 239 2.84 -3.21 -47.65
C GLN A 239 4.27 -3.62 -47.40
N THR A 240 5.23 -2.98 -48.09
CA THR A 240 6.65 -3.07 -47.71
C THR A 240 6.97 -2.13 -46.59
N PHE A 241 8.02 -2.46 -45.85
CA PHE A 241 8.60 -1.55 -44.85
C PHE A 241 10.09 -1.84 -44.72
N THR A 242 10.84 -0.78 -44.42
CA THR A 242 12.27 -0.87 -44.09
C THR A 242 12.49 -0.38 -42.67
N THR A 243 13.20 -1.19 -41.89
CA THR A 243 13.49 -0.90 -40.48
C THR A 243 14.98 -0.99 -40.21
N ASP A 244 15.45 -0.08 -39.35
CA ASP A 244 16.80 -0.04 -38.76
C ASP A 244 16.87 -0.67 -37.37
N ARG A 245 15.72 -1.11 -36.84
CA ARG A 245 15.57 -1.69 -35.50
C ARG A 245 15.03 -3.13 -35.57
N ALA A 246 15.28 -3.89 -34.49
CA ALA A 246 14.75 -5.25 -34.35
C ALA A 246 13.23 -5.24 -34.14
N VAL A 247 12.47 -5.89 -35.03
CA VAL A 247 11.00 -5.96 -35.01
C VAL A 247 10.54 -7.28 -34.42
N ARG A 248 9.63 -7.24 -33.45
CA ARG A 248 9.02 -8.42 -32.80
C ARG A 248 7.62 -8.76 -33.31
N SER A 249 6.91 -7.81 -33.89
CA SER A 249 5.62 -8.05 -34.54
C SER A 249 5.28 -6.97 -35.56
N VAL A 250 4.46 -7.36 -36.53
CA VAL A 250 3.96 -6.48 -37.58
C VAL A 250 2.44 -6.58 -37.58
N SER A 251 1.72 -5.46 -37.78
CA SER A 251 0.26 -5.47 -37.81
C SER A 251 -0.32 -4.69 -38.97
N ALA A 252 -1.48 -5.14 -39.46
CA ALA A 252 -2.34 -4.49 -40.43
C ALA A 252 -3.65 -4.04 -39.73
N GLN A 253 -4.19 -2.85 -40.05
CA GLN A 253 -5.50 -2.45 -39.56
C GLN A 253 -6.58 -2.88 -40.56
N CYS A 254 -7.48 -3.77 -40.12
CA CYS A 254 -8.41 -4.45 -41.00
C CYS A 254 -9.86 -3.99 -40.78
N PRO A 255 -10.49 -3.28 -41.76
CA PRO A 255 -11.93 -3.08 -41.76
C PRO A 255 -12.63 -4.38 -42.13
N THR A 256 -13.75 -4.65 -41.45
CA THR A 256 -14.63 -5.81 -41.76
C THR A 256 -16.06 -5.38 -42.06
N TRP A 257 -16.30 -4.08 -42.02
CA TRP A 257 -17.65 -3.50 -42.19
C TRP A 257 -18.67 -4.16 -41.25
N ASN A 258 -18.25 -4.48 -40.04
CA ASN A 258 -19.02 -5.19 -39.01
C ASN A 258 -19.51 -6.60 -39.44
N THR A 259 -18.84 -7.25 -40.36
CA THR A 259 -19.19 -8.61 -40.83
C THR A 259 -18.74 -9.64 -39.81
N PRO A 260 -19.63 -10.43 -39.17
CA PRO A 260 -19.27 -11.47 -38.24
C PRO A 260 -18.44 -12.58 -38.89
N GLY A 261 -17.49 -13.17 -38.15
CA GLY A 261 -16.69 -14.30 -38.61
C GLY A 261 -15.62 -13.96 -39.65
N SER A 262 -15.36 -12.68 -39.90
CA SER A 262 -14.30 -12.22 -40.81
C SER A 262 -12.95 -12.84 -40.45
N ALA A 263 -12.18 -13.25 -41.48
CA ALA A 263 -10.86 -13.88 -41.29
C ALA A 263 -9.87 -13.36 -42.35
N VAL A 264 -8.57 -13.38 -42.00
CA VAL A 264 -7.49 -13.02 -42.93
C VAL A 264 -6.21 -13.79 -42.57
N THR A 265 -5.43 -14.15 -43.57
CA THR A 265 -4.08 -14.68 -43.40
C THR A 265 -3.08 -13.52 -43.58
N LEU A 266 -2.21 -13.30 -42.60
CA LEU A 266 -1.07 -12.39 -42.75
C LEU A 266 0.19 -13.21 -42.94
N THR A 267 0.96 -12.88 -43.99
CA THR A 267 2.25 -13.52 -44.30
C THR A 267 3.33 -12.45 -44.39
N LEU A 268 4.46 -12.71 -43.76
CA LEU A 268 5.62 -11.83 -43.78
C LEU A 268 6.74 -12.43 -44.63
N TRP A 269 7.24 -11.62 -45.56
CA TRP A 269 8.29 -11.98 -46.49
C TRP A 269 9.52 -11.08 -46.33
N ARG A 270 10.71 -11.59 -46.66
CA ARG A 270 11.95 -10.80 -46.76
C ARG A 270 12.06 -10.19 -48.15
N ASN A 271 12.50 -8.95 -48.22
CA ASN A 271 12.84 -8.20 -49.44
C ASN A 271 11.69 -7.89 -50.41
N GLY A 272 10.46 -8.30 -50.19
CA GLY A 272 9.33 -8.00 -51.05
C GLY A 272 8.46 -9.19 -51.41
N PRO A 273 7.48 -9.00 -52.32
CA PRO A 273 6.60 -10.09 -52.80
C PRO A 273 7.40 -11.25 -53.35
N GLY A 274 7.05 -12.48 -52.95
CA GLY A 274 7.71 -13.70 -53.43
C GLY A 274 9.10 -13.94 -52.90
N GLY A 275 9.54 -13.19 -51.90
CA GLY A 275 10.81 -13.38 -51.19
C GLY A 275 10.80 -14.61 -50.29
N GLU A 276 11.75 -14.67 -49.35
CA GLU A 276 11.79 -15.71 -48.32
C GLU A 276 10.62 -15.52 -47.34
N ARG A 277 9.80 -16.53 -47.16
CA ARG A 277 8.71 -16.51 -46.20
C ARG A 277 9.26 -16.64 -44.77
N ILE A 278 9.00 -15.64 -43.92
CA ILE A 278 9.49 -15.57 -42.54
C ILE A 278 8.45 -16.12 -41.56
N ALA A 279 7.21 -15.66 -41.67
CA ALA A 279 6.13 -16.05 -40.79
C ALA A 279 4.79 -15.95 -41.52
N ALA A 280 3.82 -16.73 -41.08
CA ALA A 280 2.41 -16.57 -41.46
C ALA A 280 1.51 -17.07 -40.36
N ASP A 281 0.35 -16.44 -40.22
CA ASP A 281 -0.72 -16.87 -39.32
C ASP A 281 -2.08 -16.50 -39.88
N ARG A 282 -3.10 -17.31 -39.56
CA ARG A 282 -4.48 -17.10 -39.96
C ARG A 282 -5.29 -16.61 -38.80
N PHE A 283 -5.89 -15.44 -38.95
CA PHE A 283 -6.69 -14.78 -37.92
C PHE A 283 -8.18 -14.96 -38.19
N HIS A 284 -8.91 -15.43 -37.19
CA HIS A 284 -10.36 -15.65 -37.24
C HIS A 284 -11.08 -14.64 -36.38
N ASN A 285 -12.37 -14.39 -36.68
CA ASN A 285 -13.22 -13.46 -35.92
C ASN A 285 -12.60 -12.06 -35.78
N VAL A 286 -12.00 -11.56 -36.86
CA VAL A 286 -11.41 -10.23 -36.93
C VAL A 286 -12.51 -9.18 -36.67
N ARG A 287 -12.32 -8.35 -35.63
CA ARG A 287 -13.24 -7.25 -35.31
C ARG A 287 -13.04 -6.10 -36.29
N ASP A 288 -14.12 -5.36 -36.54
CA ASP A 288 -14.04 -4.20 -37.42
C ASP A 288 -13.00 -3.17 -36.94
N ASN A 289 -12.16 -2.74 -37.90
CA ASN A 289 -11.07 -1.79 -37.67
C ASN A 289 -9.97 -2.25 -36.65
N ALA A 290 -9.90 -3.55 -36.37
CA ALA A 290 -8.88 -4.09 -35.48
C ALA A 290 -7.48 -4.07 -36.13
N TRP A 291 -6.46 -3.85 -35.30
CA TRP A 291 -5.08 -4.12 -35.63
C TRP A 291 -4.83 -5.65 -35.54
N VAL A 292 -4.73 -6.32 -36.67
CA VAL A 292 -4.41 -7.74 -36.74
C VAL A 292 -2.90 -7.89 -36.66
N GLN A 293 -2.42 -8.55 -35.61
CA GLN A 293 -1.00 -8.59 -35.24
C GLN A 293 -0.36 -9.95 -35.51
N LEU A 294 0.56 -10.02 -36.48
CA LEU A 294 1.44 -11.15 -36.71
C LEU A 294 2.63 -11.10 -35.73
N LYS A 295 2.65 -11.99 -34.73
CA LYS A 295 3.74 -12.13 -33.77
C LYS A 295 4.85 -13.00 -34.36
N LEU A 296 6.09 -12.62 -34.10
CA LEU A 296 7.28 -13.33 -34.59
C LEU A 296 7.88 -14.18 -33.47
N THR A 297 8.29 -15.40 -33.79
CA THR A 297 8.96 -16.29 -32.81
C THR A 297 10.35 -15.79 -32.45
N GLN A 298 11.03 -15.13 -33.37
CA GLN A 298 12.29 -14.45 -33.17
C GLN A 298 12.20 -13.01 -33.72
N PRO A 299 12.83 -12.01 -33.11
CA PRO A 299 12.86 -10.66 -33.65
C PRO A 299 13.53 -10.62 -35.01
N LEU A 300 12.96 -9.88 -35.95
CA LEU A 300 13.60 -9.59 -37.23
C LEU A 300 14.72 -8.58 -37.05
N PRO A 301 15.88 -8.77 -37.68
CA PRO A 301 16.93 -7.74 -37.73
C PRO A 301 16.51 -6.54 -38.59
N ALA A 302 17.33 -5.48 -38.58
CA ALA A 302 17.20 -4.40 -39.54
C ALA A 302 17.20 -4.93 -41.00
N GLY A 303 16.35 -4.36 -41.85
CA GLY A 303 16.16 -4.84 -43.22
C GLY A 303 14.85 -4.39 -43.86
N THR A 304 14.60 -4.85 -45.08
CA THR A 304 13.37 -4.60 -45.84
C THR A 304 12.50 -5.83 -45.80
N TYR A 305 11.23 -5.64 -45.56
CA TYR A 305 10.23 -6.70 -45.42
C TYR A 305 8.94 -6.34 -46.13
N TYR A 306 8.10 -7.35 -46.39
CA TYR A 306 6.79 -7.20 -47.01
C TYR A 306 5.75 -7.98 -46.22
N LEU A 307 4.75 -7.27 -45.70
CA LEU A 307 3.57 -7.87 -45.07
C LEU A 307 2.48 -8.01 -46.11
N GLU A 308 1.92 -9.22 -46.22
CA GLU A 308 0.87 -9.55 -47.14
C GLU A 308 -0.37 -10.04 -46.40
N ALA A 309 -1.54 -9.59 -46.85
CA ALA A 309 -2.84 -10.09 -46.44
C ALA A 309 -3.45 -10.91 -47.61
N SER A 310 -3.92 -12.11 -47.30
CA SER A 310 -4.48 -13.03 -48.25
C SER A 310 -5.61 -13.88 -47.66
N GLU A 311 -6.23 -14.72 -48.45
CA GLU A 311 -7.23 -15.74 -48.06
C GLU A 311 -8.35 -15.13 -47.17
N PRO A 312 -9.15 -14.18 -47.66
CA PRO A 312 -10.24 -13.60 -46.89
C PRO A 312 -11.29 -14.64 -46.51
N GLY A 313 -11.75 -14.57 -45.24
CA GLY A 313 -12.98 -15.24 -44.80
C GLY A 313 -14.01 -14.18 -44.46
N GLY A 314 -15.20 -14.23 -45.04
CA GLY A 314 -16.16 -13.14 -44.95
C GLY A 314 -15.64 -11.86 -45.60
N ARG A 315 -16.14 -10.70 -45.16
CA ARG A 315 -15.72 -9.42 -45.71
C ARG A 315 -14.61 -8.83 -44.84
N VAL A 316 -13.42 -8.66 -45.41
CA VAL A 316 -12.25 -8.09 -44.73
C VAL A 316 -11.42 -7.29 -45.73
N GLY A 317 -10.72 -6.27 -45.26
CA GLY A 317 -9.81 -5.47 -46.07
C GLY A 317 -8.63 -4.95 -45.28
N TRP A 318 -7.90 -4.02 -45.89
CA TRP A 318 -6.79 -3.31 -45.23
C TRP A 318 -6.96 -1.82 -45.45
N TRP A 319 -6.96 -1.03 -44.34
CA TRP A 319 -7.02 0.41 -44.42
C TRP A 319 -5.82 0.97 -45.18
N SER A 320 -6.09 1.90 -46.09
CA SER A 320 -5.12 2.49 -47.01
C SER A 320 -5.24 4.01 -47.04
N HIS A 321 -4.23 4.68 -47.58
CA HIS A 321 -4.22 6.07 -47.93
C HIS A 321 -3.73 6.23 -49.38
N GLY A 322 -4.41 7.05 -50.17
CA GLY A 322 -4.07 7.25 -51.60
C GLY A 322 -2.76 7.98 -51.86
N ALA A 323 -2.25 8.72 -50.89
CA ALA A 323 -0.93 9.40 -50.95
C ALA A 323 0.11 8.62 -50.14
N ASP A 324 1.40 8.78 -50.52
CA ASP A 324 2.55 8.27 -49.75
C ASP A 324 2.60 8.91 -48.35
N LYS A 325 2.29 8.12 -47.33
CA LYS A 325 2.29 8.49 -45.91
C LYS A 325 3.34 7.73 -45.10
N TYR A 326 3.92 6.71 -45.71
CA TYR A 326 4.92 5.86 -45.07
C TYR A 326 6.19 5.80 -45.94
N PRO A 327 7.08 6.78 -45.85
CA PRO A 327 8.23 6.94 -46.76
C PRO A 327 9.27 5.79 -46.72
N ARG A 328 9.08 4.82 -45.80
CA ARG A 328 9.94 3.63 -45.64
C ARG A 328 9.37 2.40 -46.34
N GLY A 329 8.33 2.56 -47.16
CA GLY A 329 7.68 1.42 -47.84
C GLY A 329 6.72 1.85 -48.94
N SER A 330 5.99 0.91 -49.49
CA SER A 330 4.97 1.11 -50.56
C SER A 330 3.87 0.09 -50.46
N ALA A 331 2.68 0.46 -50.91
CA ALA A 331 1.53 -0.45 -51.00
C ALA A 331 1.62 -1.37 -52.23
N PHE A 332 1.02 -2.56 -52.10
CA PHE A 332 0.96 -3.58 -53.16
C PHE A 332 -0.45 -4.18 -53.30
N ALA A 333 -0.77 -4.58 -54.50
CA ALA A 333 -1.92 -5.43 -54.80
C ALA A 333 -1.47 -6.53 -55.79
N ASP A 334 -1.74 -7.78 -55.48
CA ASP A 334 -1.32 -8.96 -56.28
C ASP A 334 0.16 -8.97 -56.63
N GLY A 335 0.99 -8.58 -55.64
CA GLY A 335 2.44 -8.52 -55.80
C GLY A 335 2.97 -7.31 -56.61
N ASN A 336 2.10 -6.45 -57.13
CA ASN A 336 2.47 -5.27 -57.91
C ASN A 336 2.34 -4.01 -57.05
N ALA A 337 3.30 -3.09 -57.16
CA ALA A 337 3.26 -1.81 -56.43
C ALA A 337 2.08 -0.95 -56.91
N VAL A 338 1.37 -0.33 -55.95
CA VAL A 338 0.26 0.59 -56.20
C VAL A 338 0.52 1.94 -55.50
N ALA A 339 -0.20 2.97 -55.91
CA ALA A 339 -0.07 4.28 -55.30
C ALA A 339 -0.51 4.27 -53.82
N GLY A 340 0.13 5.11 -53.00
CA GLY A 340 -0.17 5.29 -51.60
C GLY A 340 0.39 4.22 -50.69
N ASP A 341 -0.15 4.15 -49.46
CA ASP A 341 0.28 3.24 -48.40
C ASP A 341 -0.89 2.55 -47.72
N ARG A 342 -0.57 1.45 -47.04
CA ARG A 342 -1.48 0.80 -46.10
C ARG A 342 -1.10 1.08 -44.66
N THR A 343 -2.08 1.05 -43.76
CA THR A 343 -1.82 1.16 -42.35
C THR A 343 -0.88 0.04 -41.89
N LEU A 344 0.13 0.40 -41.14
CA LEU A 344 1.15 -0.50 -40.62
C LEU A 344 1.54 -0.16 -39.19
N ARG A 345 1.74 -1.17 -38.37
CA ARG A 345 2.29 -1.00 -37.03
C ARG A 345 3.42 -2.01 -36.81
N LEU A 346 4.60 -1.50 -36.44
CA LEU A 346 5.76 -2.29 -36.04
C LEU A 346 5.96 -2.16 -34.54
N LEU A 347 6.12 -3.29 -33.84
CA LEU A 347 6.59 -3.28 -32.45
C LEU A 347 8.03 -3.73 -32.41
N PHE A 348 8.86 -2.97 -31.71
CA PHE A 348 10.29 -3.24 -31.64
C PHE A 348 10.65 -4.16 -30.47
N ALA A 349 11.71 -4.94 -30.66
CA ALA A 349 12.25 -5.86 -29.66
C ALA A 349 13.39 -5.23 -28.82
N ASP A 350 13.80 -4.03 -29.15
CA ASP A 350 14.88 -3.27 -28.54
C ASP A 350 14.39 -1.93 -27.96
N GLY A 351 15.33 -1.13 -27.44
CA GLY A 351 15.06 0.20 -26.93
C GLY A 351 14.60 0.26 -25.47
N GLU A 352 14.03 1.40 -25.08
CA GLU A 352 13.62 1.67 -23.70
C GLU A 352 12.54 0.70 -23.20
N ALA A 353 11.55 0.41 -24.03
CA ALA A 353 10.50 -0.51 -23.63
C ALA A 353 11.02 -1.91 -23.31
N GLN A 354 12.07 -2.36 -24.00
CA GLN A 354 12.74 -3.63 -23.68
C GLN A 354 13.46 -3.54 -22.32
N GLN A 355 14.19 -2.45 -22.04
CA GLN A 355 14.82 -2.24 -20.75
C GLN A 355 13.82 -2.26 -19.62
N ILE A 356 12.68 -1.58 -19.78
CA ILE A 356 11.57 -1.56 -18.81
C ILE A 356 11.03 -2.98 -18.58
N ARG A 357 10.79 -3.76 -19.64
CA ARG A 357 10.28 -5.14 -19.52
C ARG A 357 11.27 -6.09 -18.82
N GLU A 358 12.56 -5.91 -19.03
CA GLU A 358 13.62 -6.70 -18.38
C GLU A 358 13.84 -6.33 -16.93
N PHE A 359 13.54 -5.08 -16.57
CA PHE A 359 13.77 -4.54 -15.24
C PHE A 359 12.70 -4.95 -14.23
N PHE A 360 11.42 -4.92 -14.60
CA PHE A 360 10.32 -5.18 -13.70
C PHE A 360 9.84 -6.64 -13.69
N THR A 361 9.29 -7.05 -12.56
CA THR A 361 8.29 -8.13 -12.50
C THR A 361 6.92 -7.53 -12.72
N PHE A 362 6.26 -7.92 -13.80
CA PHE A 362 4.92 -7.46 -14.15
C PHE A 362 3.85 -8.37 -13.58
N ARG A 363 2.81 -7.77 -13.00
CA ARG A 363 1.53 -8.43 -12.73
C ARG A 363 0.42 -7.61 -13.36
N LYS A 364 -0.28 -8.21 -14.33
CA LYS A 364 -1.39 -7.52 -14.99
C LYS A 364 -2.54 -7.35 -14.00
N PRO A 365 -3.00 -6.12 -13.72
CA PRO A 365 -4.13 -5.93 -12.81
C PRO A 365 -5.45 -6.36 -13.48
N GLN A 366 -6.33 -7.03 -12.71
CA GLN A 366 -7.70 -7.36 -13.10
C GLN A 366 -8.64 -6.23 -12.63
N PRO A 367 -9.31 -5.52 -13.55
CA PRO A 367 -10.21 -4.44 -13.17
C PRO A 367 -11.63 -4.91 -12.79
N ASP A 368 -12.02 -6.13 -13.17
CA ASP A 368 -13.35 -6.66 -12.93
C ASP A 368 -13.41 -7.37 -11.57
N TYR A 369 -14.36 -7.00 -10.72
CA TYR A 369 -14.52 -7.54 -9.37
C TYR A 369 -15.12 -8.94 -9.31
N PHE A 370 -15.61 -9.46 -10.45
CA PHE A 370 -16.42 -10.67 -10.52
C PHE A 370 -15.79 -11.75 -11.37
N GLN A 371 -14.89 -11.41 -12.27
CA GLN A 371 -14.41 -12.32 -13.32
C GLN A 371 -13.24 -13.23 -12.88
N GLY A 372 -12.41 -12.79 -11.94
CA GLY A 372 -11.17 -13.49 -11.60
C GLY A 372 -10.09 -13.40 -12.72
N GLN A 373 -9.10 -14.28 -12.67
CA GLN A 373 -8.00 -14.25 -13.62
C GLN A 373 -8.38 -14.87 -14.97
N THR A 374 -7.91 -14.26 -16.05
CA THR A 374 -8.10 -14.75 -17.42
C THR A 374 -6.82 -15.29 -18.05
N LYS A 375 -5.66 -15.02 -17.48
CA LYS A 375 -4.35 -15.54 -17.84
C LYS A 375 -3.43 -15.61 -16.62
N PRO A 376 -2.36 -16.41 -16.61
CA PRO A 376 -1.38 -16.43 -15.52
C PRO A 376 -0.75 -15.04 -15.26
N ASN A 377 -0.21 -14.85 -14.07
CA ASN A 377 0.45 -13.61 -13.67
C ASN A 377 -0.45 -12.36 -13.68
N MET A 378 -1.75 -12.54 -13.44
CA MET A 378 -2.66 -11.46 -13.12
C MET A 378 -2.83 -11.36 -11.61
N TRP A 379 -3.12 -10.15 -11.12
CA TRP A 379 -3.48 -9.88 -9.73
C TRP A 379 -4.77 -9.06 -9.66
N SER A 380 -5.65 -9.39 -8.74
CA SER A 380 -6.79 -8.54 -8.41
C SER A 380 -6.34 -7.38 -7.53
N TRP A 381 -7.03 -6.24 -7.63
CA TRP A 381 -6.88 -5.14 -6.69
C TRP A 381 -8.07 -5.04 -5.72
N LEU A 382 -9.24 -5.42 -6.18
CA LEU A 382 -10.47 -5.48 -5.41
C LEU A 382 -11.41 -6.51 -6.04
N GLU A 383 -12.06 -7.31 -5.22
CA GLU A 383 -13.10 -8.26 -5.64
C GLU A 383 -14.21 -8.36 -4.58
N VAL A 384 -15.37 -8.84 -5.01
CA VAL A 384 -16.45 -9.22 -4.08
C VAL A 384 -16.19 -10.59 -3.48
N PHE A 385 -16.78 -10.87 -2.32
CA PHE A 385 -16.76 -12.22 -1.75
C PHE A 385 -17.71 -13.16 -2.54
N PRO A 386 -17.32 -14.43 -2.81
CA PRO A 386 -15.99 -15.02 -2.54
C PRO A 386 -14.95 -14.62 -3.60
N GLN A 387 -13.94 -13.88 -3.18
CA GLN A 387 -12.87 -13.44 -4.08
C GLN A 387 -12.07 -14.62 -4.65
N HIS A 388 -11.52 -14.44 -5.86
CA HIS A 388 -10.77 -15.47 -6.55
C HIS A 388 -9.33 -15.61 -6.01
N VAL A 389 -8.75 -16.78 -6.22
CA VAL A 389 -7.32 -17.05 -6.02
C VAL A 389 -6.61 -16.85 -7.34
N PHE A 390 -5.66 -15.94 -7.41
CA PHE A 390 -4.84 -15.69 -8.59
C PHE A 390 -3.57 -16.54 -8.54
N THR A 391 -3.23 -17.15 -9.66
CA THR A 391 -2.09 -18.05 -9.78
C THR A 391 -1.02 -17.48 -10.72
N ASN A 392 0.25 -17.82 -10.44
CA ASN A 392 1.36 -17.54 -11.35
C ASN A 392 1.42 -18.58 -12.50
N SER A 393 2.39 -18.42 -13.40
CA SER A 393 2.59 -19.32 -14.53
C SER A 393 2.95 -20.77 -14.13
N ALA A 394 3.38 -21.01 -12.90
CA ALA A 394 3.61 -22.34 -12.35
C ALA A 394 2.36 -22.95 -11.68
N GLY A 395 1.20 -22.26 -11.73
CA GLY A 395 -0.05 -22.71 -11.11
C GLY A 395 -0.09 -22.57 -9.58
N GLN A 396 0.88 -21.89 -8.96
CA GLN A 396 0.91 -21.68 -7.52
C GLN A 396 -0.08 -20.59 -7.11
N LYS A 397 -0.77 -20.75 -5.99
CA LYS A 397 -1.64 -19.71 -5.39
C LYS A 397 -0.80 -18.50 -5.02
N GLU A 398 -0.86 -17.46 -5.84
CA GLU A 398 0.05 -16.34 -5.69
C GLU A 398 -0.60 -15.17 -4.94
N GLN A 399 -1.81 -14.76 -5.33
CA GLN A 399 -2.39 -13.53 -4.79
C GLN A 399 -3.91 -13.66 -4.56
N MET A 400 -4.40 -12.92 -3.54
CA MET A 400 -5.82 -12.60 -3.33
C MET A 400 -5.97 -11.16 -2.86
N SER A 401 -7.07 -10.49 -3.27
CA SER A 401 -7.46 -9.21 -2.72
C SER A 401 -8.24 -9.36 -1.42
N ILE A 402 -8.15 -8.34 -0.57
CA ILE A 402 -8.93 -8.16 0.67
C ILE A 402 -9.62 -6.80 0.60
N GLY A 403 -10.90 -6.80 0.25
CA GLY A 403 -11.68 -5.58 0.18
C GLY A 403 -12.34 -5.24 1.52
N VAL A 404 -12.32 -3.96 1.90
CA VAL A 404 -13.03 -3.44 3.08
C VAL A 404 -14.50 -3.18 2.74
N ALA A 405 -14.75 -2.62 1.57
CA ALA A 405 -16.05 -2.41 0.96
C ALA A 405 -15.90 -2.42 -0.57
N GLN A 406 -16.96 -2.56 -1.33
CA GLN A 406 -16.93 -2.56 -2.79
C GLN A 406 -18.11 -1.77 -3.36
N ASN A 407 -17.86 -0.98 -4.39
CA ASN A 407 -18.90 -0.35 -5.21
C ASN A 407 -19.53 -1.37 -6.19
N ALA A 408 -19.96 -2.50 -5.61
CA ALA A 408 -20.61 -3.60 -6.31
C ALA A 408 -22.11 -3.57 -6.00
N VAL A 409 -22.96 -3.51 -7.03
CA VAL A 409 -24.40 -3.40 -6.90
C VAL A 409 -25.05 -4.41 -7.86
N ASN A 410 -25.82 -5.37 -7.33
CA ASN A 410 -26.53 -6.37 -8.12
C ASN A 410 -25.66 -7.09 -9.19
N GLY A 411 -24.44 -7.48 -8.80
CA GLY A 411 -23.51 -8.21 -9.68
C GLY A 411 -22.84 -7.37 -10.75
N ARG A 412 -22.86 -6.05 -10.65
CA ARG A 412 -22.18 -5.11 -11.55
C ARG A 412 -21.35 -4.08 -10.78
N LEU A 413 -20.41 -3.46 -11.45
CA LEU A 413 -19.73 -2.28 -10.97
C LEU A 413 -20.73 -1.11 -10.89
N GLY A 414 -20.94 -0.59 -9.69
CA GLY A 414 -21.83 0.54 -9.38
C GLY A 414 -21.08 1.70 -8.74
N SER A 415 -21.78 2.50 -7.95
CA SER A 415 -21.19 3.53 -7.11
C SER A 415 -21.41 3.23 -5.63
N MET A 416 -20.52 3.70 -4.75
CA MET A 416 -20.65 3.53 -3.30
C MET A 416 -21.93 4.16 -2.75
N SER A 417 -22.45 5.21 -3.39
CA SER A 417 -23.70 5.86 -2.98
C SER A 417 -24.97 5.23 -3.57
N GLU A 418 -24.87 4.17 -4.38
CA GLU A 418 -26.04 3.42 -4.82
C GLU A 418 -26.59 2.52 -3.70
N VAL A 419 -27.91 2.41 -3.64
CA VAL A 419 -28.56 1.46 -2.73
C VAL A 419 -28.14 0.02 -3.09
N GLY A 420 -27.64 -0.71 -2.10
CA GLY A 420 -27.18 -2.08 -2.27
C GLY A 420 -25.70 -2.21 -2.59
N ALA A 421 -24.92 -1.12 -2.55
CA ALA A 421 -23.46 -1.21 -2.54
C ALA A 421 -22.97 -2.02 -1.34
N HIS A 422 -21.87 -2.76 -1.52
CA HIS A 422 -21.34 -3.62 -0.45
C HIS A 422 -20.48 -2.78 0.50
N GLY A 423 -21.11 -2.26 1.55
CA GLY A 423 -20.45 -1.48 2.60
C GLY A 423 -19.59 -2.34 3.55
N ARG A 424 -19.02 -1.69 4.57
CA ARG A 424 -18.18 -2.34 5.61
C ARG A 424 -18.94 -3.39 6.41
N SER A 425 -20.26 -3.22 6.58
CA SER A 425 -21.14 -4.13 7.32
C SER A 425 -21.74 -5.24 6.45
N PHE A 426 -21.43 -5.28 5.15
CA PHE A 426 -21.93 -6.29 4.23
C PHE A 426 -21.22 -7.64 4.46
N ARG A 427 -22.01 -8.70 4.69
CA ARG A 427 -21.53 -10.09 4.82
C ARG A 427 -22.63 -11.09 4.55
N ASN A 428 -22.29 -12.29 4.13
CA ASN A 428 -23.26 -13.36 3.84
C ASN A 428 -24.40 -12.92 2.90
N GLY A 429 -24.08 -12.01 1.95
CA GLY A 429 -25.04 -11.50 0.96
C GLY A 429 -25.98 -10.39 1.45
N ALA A 430 -25.79 -9.83 2.65
CA ALA A 430 -26.63 -8.77 3.20
C ALA A 430 -25.82 -7.77 4.07
N THR A 431 -26.31 -6.54 4.15
CA THR A 431 -25.78 -5.52 5.06
C THR A 431 -26.34 -5.73 6.48
N ASP A 432 -25.46 -5.78 7.47
CA ASP A 432 -25.83 -5.78 8.88
C ASP A 432 -26.24 -4.35 9.29
N THR A 433 -27.49 -4.16 9.67
CA THR A 433 -28.08 -2.83 9.94
C THR A 433 -28.00 -2.39 11.40
N ARG A 434 -27.30 -3.11 12.26
CA ARG A 434 -27.09 -2.67 13.65
C ARG A 434 -26.26 -1.37 13.66
N PRO A 435 -26.56 -0.43 14.58
CA PRO A 435 -25.90 0.89 14.57
C PRO A 435 -24.37 0.86 14.67
N ASP A 436 -23.82 -0.17 15.32
CA ASP A 436 -22.38 -0.36 15.52
C ASP A 436 -21.73 -1.28 14.48
N ALA A 437 -22.51 -1.86 13.55
CA ALA A 437 -22.04 -2.86 12.58
C ALA A 437 -20.85 -2.38 11.75
N VAL A 438 -20.87 -1.11 11.36
CA VAL A 438 -19.80 -0.46 10.56
C VAL A 438 -18.42 -0.50 11.22
N ARG A 439 -18.34 -0.62 12.55
CA ARG A 439 -17.08 -0.69 13.30
C ARG A 439 -16.45 -2.08 13.30
N HIS A 440 -17.26 -3.12 13.07
CA HIS A 440 -16.80 -4.51 13.20
C HIS A 440 -16.01 -5.01 11.99
N GLY A 441 -16.14 -4.37 10.83
CA GLY A 441 -15.44 -4.78 9.60
C GLY A 441 -15.85 -6.17 9.13
N PHE A 442 -17.16 -6.41 8.98
CA PHE A 442 -17.69 -7.72 8.62
C PHE A 442 -17.30 -8.14 7.20
N ASN A 443 -17.32 -7.20 6.25
CA ASN A 443 -16.90 -7.48 4.88
C ASN A 443 -15.41 -7.87 4.80
N VAL A 444 -14.54 -7.08 5.42
CA VAL A 444 -13.10 -7.38 5.43
C VAL A 444 -12.80 -8.66 6.20
N THR A 445 -13.56 -8.98 7.26
CA THR A 445 -13.47 -10.25 8.00
C THR A 445 -13.76 -11.44 7.09
N GLU A 446 -14.87 -11.41 6.35
CA GLU A 446 -15.28 -12.49 5.45
C GLU A 446 -14.22 -12.77 4.39
N GLN A 447 -13.63 -11.72 3.83
CA GLN A 447 -12.56 -11.84 2.84
C GLN A 447 -11.25 -12.36 3.43
N TRP A 448 -10.86 -11.90 4.62
CA TRP A 448 -9.69 -12.42 5.31
C TRP A 448 -9.81 -13.90 5.70
N GLU A 449 -10.97 -14.32 6.21
CA GLU A 449 -11.18 -15.74 6.57
C GLU A 449 -11.03 -16.66 5.32
N ARG A 450 -11.49 -16.19 4.16
CA ARG A 450 -11.25 -16.91 2.91
C ARG A 450 -9.76 -16.91 2.54
N ALA A 451 -9.08 -15.78 2.62
CA ALA A 451 -7.66 -15.70 2.29
C ALA A 451 -6.79 -16.56 3.22
N LEU A 452 -7.11 -16.61 4.51
CA LEU A 452 -6.44 -17.52 5.46
C LEU A 452 -6.67 -18.99 5.12
N LYS A 453 -7.85 -19.35 4.63
CA LYS A 453 -8.16 -20.72 4.17
C LYS A 453 -7.43 -21.09 2.88
N GLU A 454 -7.39 -20.19 1.92
CA GLU A 454 -6.74 -20.41 0.61
C GLU A 454 -5.23 -20.30 0.68
N ASP A 455 -4.71 -19.50 1.62
CA ASP A 455 -3.30 -19.32 1.95
C ASP A 455 -2.40 -18.92 0.76
N PRO A 456 -2.72 -17.82 0.02
CA PRO A 456 -1.88 -17.33 -1.08
C PRO A 456 -0.53 -16.82 -0.55
N ARG A 457 0.43 -16.59 -1.45
CA ARG A 457 1.73 -15.99 -1.09
C ARG A 457 1.65 -14.49 -0.81
N PHE A 458 0.69 -13.80 -1.42
CA PHE A 458 0.49 -12.36 -1.31
C PHE A 458 -0.98 -12.04 -1.07
N VAL A 459 -1.27 -11.17 -0.10
CA VAL A 459 -2.58 -10.56 0.08
C VAL A 459 -2.51 -9.07 -0.22
N PHE A 460 -3.49 -8.54 -0.95
CA PHE A 460 -3.58 -7.13 -1.32
C PHE A 460 -4.83 -6.50 -0.72
N ILE A 461 -4.65 -5.62 0.27
CA ILE A 461 -5.73 -4.99 1.01
C ILE A 461 -6.11 -3.67 0.34
N THR A 462 -7.41 -3.44 0.14
CA THR A 462 -7.91 -2.19 -0.43
C THR A 462 -8.81 -1.49 0.57
N GLY A 463 -8.40 -0.40 1.21
CA GLY A 463 -7.20 0.40 1.05
C GLY A 463 -6.80 1.01 2.39
N TRP A 464 -5.78 1.88 2.36
CA TRP A 464 -5.32 2.60 3.57
C TRP A 464 -6.00 3.94 3.76
N ASN A 465 -5.87 4.87 2.80
CA ASN A 465 -6.14 6.29 3.00
C ASN A 465 -6.87 6.99 1.83
N GLU A 466 -7.83 6.37 1.19
CA GLU A 466 -8.64 7.01 0.14
C GLU A 466 -9.74 7.91 0.75
N TRP A 467 -9.35 9.02 1.37
CA TRP A 467 -10.28 9.90 2.07
C TRP A 467 -11.21 10.72 1.18
N ILE A 468 -10.92 10.83 -0.12
CA ILE A 468 -11.66 11.69 -1.05
C ILE A 468 -12.22 10.92 -2.23
N ALA A 469 -13.38 11.34 -2.72
CA ALA A 469 -13.97 10.91 -3.97
C ALA A 469 -14.57 12.07 -4.72
N GLY A 470 -14.55 12.03 -6.05
CA GLY A 470 -15.24 13.00 -6.90
C GLY A 470 -16.76 12.85 -6.80
N ARG A 471 -17.48 14.00 -6.81
CA ARG A 471 -18.93 14.01 -6.89
C ARG A 471 -19.38 14.00 -8.34
N PHE A 472 -20.25 13.05 -8.68
CA PHE A 472 -20.82 12.85 -10.02
C PHE A 472 -22.33 12.94 -10.02
N ALA A 473 -22.92 13.00 -11.21
CA ALA A 473 -24.37 12.90 -11.47
C ALA A 473 -24.71 11.66 -12.32
N GLU A 474 -23.70 11.03 -12.92
CA GLU A 474 -23.86 9.83 -13.76
C GLU A 474 -22.60 8.94 -13.68
N PHE A 475 -22.81 7.64 -13.57
CA PHE A 475 -21.77 6.63 -13.72
C PHE A 475 -22.38 5.32 -14.28
N ASN A 476 -21.72 4.68 -15.24
CA ASN A 476 -22.18 3.44 -15.88
C ASN A 476 -23.67 3.50 -16.34
N LYS A 477 -24.08 4.64 -16.92
CA LYS A 477 -25.46 4.91 -17.39
C LYS A 477 -26.51 5.04 -16.27
N ILE A 478 -26.12 5.00 -15.01
CA ILE A 478 -26.98 5.30 -13.87
C ILE A 478 -26.87 6.78 -13.55
N LYS A 479 -28.01 7.43 -13.35
CA LYS A 479 -28.10 8.85 -12.98
C LYS A 479 -28.72 9.00 -11.60
N LEU A 480 -28.05 9.74 -10.74
CA LEU A 480 -28.54 10.12 -9.42
C LEU A 480 -28.28 11.61 -9.22
N PRO A 481 -29.13 12.32 -8.42
CA PRO A 481 -28.90 13.74 -8.15
C PRO A 481 -27.49 14.01 -7.58
N VAL A 482 -27.02 13.14 -6.69
CA VAL A 482 -25.68 13.15 -6.12
C VAL A 482 -25.13 11.74 -6.15
N MET A 483 -23.91 11.55 -6.62
CA MET A 483 -23.29 10.25 -6.76
C MET A 483 -21.81 10.29 -6.38
N PHE A 484 -21.38 9.30 -5.63
CA PHE A 484 -19.99 9.04 -5.26
C PHE A 484 -19.61 7.59 -5.68
N VAL A 485 -18.63 7.46 -6.56
CA VAL A 485 -18.27 6.16 -7.13
C VAL A 485 -17.41 5.36 -6.16
N ASP A 486 -16.31 5.94 -5.69
CA ASP A 486 -15.26 5.21 -4.98
C ASP A 486 -15.44 5.21 -3.46
N GLN A 487 -15.86 6.34 -2.88
CA GLN A 487 -16.08 6.54 -1.45
C GLN A 487 -17.31 7.40 -1.26
N PHE A 488 -18.09 7.15 -0.21
CA PHE A 488 -19.31 7.91 0.02
C PHE A 488 -19.44 8.37 1.48
N ASP A 489 -19.70 7.44 2.39
CA ASP A 489 -19.90 7.67 3.81
C ASP A 489 -19.10 6.66 4.64
N HIS A 490 -19.30 6.68 5.96
CA HIS A 490 -18.59 5.75 6.85
C HIS A 490 -18.87 4.27 6.53
N GLU A 491 -20.10 3.90 6.15
CA GLU A 491 -20.43 2.53 5.76
C GLU A 491 -19.85 2.17 4.39
N HIS A 492 -19.97 3.07 3.42
CA HIS A 492 -19.59 2.85 2.03
C HIS A 492 -18.27 3.52 1.69
N SER A 493 -17.23 3.09 2.39
CA SER A 493 -15.84 3.51 2.20
C SER A 493 -14.91 2.33 2.50
N ARG A 494 -13.71 2.31 1.92
CA ARG A 494 -12.83 1.11 1.93
C ARG A 494 -11.50 1.30 2.65
N ASP A 495 -11.32 2.38 3.41
CA ASP A 495 -10.04 2.67 4.04
C ASP A 495 -10.04 2.32 5.51
N ILE A 496 -8.85 1.99 5.99
CA ILE A 496 -8.63 1.49 7.35
C ILE A 496 -7.69 2.35 8.18
N GLU A 497 -7.22 3.48 7.64
CA GLU A 497 -6.52 4.49 8.41
C GLU A 497 -7.40 4.94 9.59
N PRO A 498 -6.85 5.11 10.80
CA PRO A 498 -7.62 5.61 11.93
C PRO A 498 -8.29 6.95 11.66
N MET A 499 -9.52 7.11 12.18
CA MET A 499 -10.34 8.29 11.95
C MET A 499 -10.78 8.96 13.24
N ARG A 500 -11.17 10.23 13.11
CA ARG A 500 -11.85 10.96 14.18
C ARG A 500 -13.31 10.53 14.24
N GLY A 501 -13.76 10.10 15.42
CA GLY A 501 -15.09 9.50 15.54
C GLY A 501 -15.20 8.18 14.77
N GLY A 502 -16.39 7.82 14.30
CA GLY A 502 -16.63 6.65 13.48
C GLY A 502 -16.04 5.36 14.06
N HIS A 503 -15.18 4.68 13.29
CA HIS A 503 -14.53 3.45 13.74
C HIS A 503 -13.24 3.67 14.56
N GLY A 504 -12.81 4.91 14.74
CA GLY A 504 -11.55 5.20 15.46
C GLY A 504 -10.37 4.43 14.87
N ASP A 505 -9.77 3.57 15.70
CA ASP A 505 -8.64 2.68 15.33
C ASP A 505 -9.03 1.20 15.20
N ASP A 506 -10.32 0.87 15.21
CA ASP A 506 -10.81 -0.52 15.22
C ASP A 506 -10.30 -1.34 14.02
N TYR A 507 -10.25 -0.73 12.81
CA TYR A 507 -9.77 -1.40 11.61
C TYR A 507 -8.24 -1.56 11.58
N TYR A 508 -7.50 -0.64 12.20
CA TYR A 508 -6.06 -0.75 12.32
C TYR A 508 -5.64 -1.97 13.15
N TYR A 509 -6.29 -2.19 14.31
CA TYR A 509 -6.03 -3.37 15.13
C TYR A 509 -6.60 -4.65 14.51
N GLN A 510 -7.67 -4.55 13.76
CA GLN A 510 -8.17 -5.67 12.94
C GLN A 510 -7.15 -6.04 11.86
N LEU A 511 -6.54 -5.07 11.17
CA LEU A 511 -5.43 -5.30 10.23
C LEU A 511 -4.28 -6.03 10.92
N ALA A 512 -3.74 -5.49 12.03
CA ALA A 512 -2.64 -6.10 12.78
C ALA A 512 -2.97 -7.54 13.21
N SER A 513 -4.21 -7.78 13.64
CA SER A 513 -4.70 -9.10 14.03
C SER A 513 -4.66 -10.09 12.86
N TYR A 514 -5.21 -9.74 11.71
CA TYR A 514 -5.23 -10.61 10.53
C TYR A 514 -3.86 -10.82 9.92
N VAL A 515 -3.01 -9.79 9.90
CA VAL A 515 -1.62 -9.91 9.45
C VAL A 515 -0.86 -10.93 10.31
N ARG A 516 -1.03 -10.91 11.64
CA ARG A 516 -0.40 -11.91 12.51
C ARG A 516 -0.99 -13.32 12.31
N ARG A 517 -2.28 -13.46 12.09
CA ARG A 517 -2.90 -14.76 11.73
C ARG A 517 -2.36 -15.29 10.40
N TYR A 518 -2.05 -14.43 9.46
CA TYR A 518 -1.53 -14.78 8.13
C TYR A 518 -0.02 -15.02 8.11
N LYS A 519 0.77 -14.14 8.74
CA LYS A 519 2.24 -14.19 8.74
C LYS A 519 2.84 -14.91 9.94
N GLY A 520 2.07 -15.17 10.99
CA GLY A 520 2.57 -15.65 12.27
C GLY A 520 3.16 -14.53 13.13
N ALA A 521 3.58 -14.91 14.35
CA ALA A 521 4.24 -14.02 15.31
C ALA A 521 5.33 -14.77 16.07
N ARG A 522 6.35 -14.05 16.53
CA ARG A 522 7.43 -14.62 17.35
C ARG A 522 6.93 -14.96 18.75
N PRO A 523 7.53 -15.98 19.39
CA PRO A 523 7.35 -16.23 20.81
C PRO A 523 7.68 -14.98 21.62
N LEU A 524 6.89 -14.72 22.66
CA LEU A 524 7.19 -13.65 23.62
C LEU A 524 8.49 -14.00 24.34
N PRO A 525 9.47 -13.09 24.41
CA PRO A 525 10.71 -13.35 25.13
C PRO A 525 10.47 -13.37 26.65
N LEU A 526 11.05 -14.35 27.34
CA LEU A 526 10.97 -14.43 28.80
C LEU A 526 11.87 -13.39 29.43
N LEU A 527 11.39 -12.78 30.54
CA LEU A 527 12.22 -11.92 31.36
C LEU A 527 13.31 -12.73 32.06
N GLU A 528 14.52 -12.21 32.00
CA GLU A 528 15.62 -12.65 32.84
C GLU A 528 15.62 -11.88 34.17
N SER A 529 15.68 -12.59 35.27
CA SER A 529 15.73 -11.99 36.61
C SER A 529 17.14 -11.55 36.96
N HIS A 530 17.35 -10.25 37.15
CA HIS A 530 18.61 -9.65 37.56
C HIS A 530 18.43 -8.82 38.83
N ALA A 531 19.46 -8.73 39.64
CA ALA A 531 19.51 -7.84 40.80
C ALA A 531 19.81 -6.40 40.33
N ILE A 532 18.83 -5.53 40.39
CA ILE A 532 18.95 -4.13 39.95
C ILE A 532 19.09 -3.23 41.16
N LYS A 533 20.09 -2.33 41.14
CA LYS A 533 20.25 -1.27 42.09
C LYS A 533 19.83 0.05 41.45
N ILE A 534 18.93 0.77 42.06
CA ILE A 534 18.52 2.09 41.60
C ILE A 534 19.50 3.12 42.18
N ASP A 535 20.62 3.34 41.52
CA ASP A 535 21.70 4.20 41.98
C ASP A 535 22.17 5.22 40.94
N GLY A 536 21.59 5.19 39.72
CA GLY A 536 21.95 6.06 38.61
C GLY A 536 23.13 5.53 37.77
N ARG A 537 23.53 4.28 38.01
CA ARG A 537 24.48 3.56 37.19
C ARG A 537 23.71 2.44 36.45
N PHE A 538 23.77 2.46 35.16
CA PHE A 538 22.95 1.57 34.31
C PHE A 538 23.68 0.29 33.89
N ASP A 539 24.84 0.00 34.49
CA ASP A 539 25.61 -1.21 34.15
C ASP A 539 24.85 -2.50 34.43
N ASP A 540 24.03 -2.53 35.49
CA ASP A 540 23.16 -3.67 35.83
C ASP A 540 22.18 -4.02 34.69
N TRP A 541 21.77 -3.01 33.89
CA TRP A 541 20.82 -3.17 32.82
C TRP A 541 21.43 -3.70 31.52
N ARG A 542 22.77 -3.72 31.38
CA ARG A 542 23.42 -4.18 30.14
C ARG A 542 23.13 -5.64 29.84
N ALA A 543 23.06 -6.47 30.85
CA ALA A 543 22.78 -7.91 30.72
C ALA A 543 21.29 -8.25 30.66
N VAL A 544 20.40 -7.34 31.10
CA VAL A 544 18.94 -7.58 31.18
C VAL A 544 18.36 -7.82 29.79
N ARG A 545 17.59 -8.91 29.65
CA ARG A 545 16.84 -9.27 28.44
C ARG A 545 15.38 -9.61 28.81
N PRO A 546 14.44 -9.39 27.91
CA PRO A 546 14.59 -8.74 26.60
C PRO A 546 14.84 -7.24 26.68
N GLU A 547 15.36 -6.66 25.60
CA GLU A 547 15.26 -5.23 25.33
C GLU A 547 14.05 -5.00 24.45
N PHE A 548 13.07 -4.29 24.97
CA PHE A 548 11.90 -3.83 24.23
C PHE A 548 12.30 -2.57 23.44
N ARG A 549 11.97 -2.53 22.17
CA ARG A 549 12.40 -1.45 21.28
C ARG A 549 11.22 -0.71 20.71
N ASP A 550 11.45 0.54 20.39
CA ASP A 550 10.49 1.43 19.77
C ASP A 550 11.09 2.16 18.57
N THR A 551 10.25 2.86 17.82
CA THR A 551 10.63 3.63 16.65
C THR A 551 11.54 4.79 17.05
N ILE A 552 12.57 5.03 16.24
CA ILE A 552 13.53 6.10 16.50
C ILE A 552 13.09 7.36 15.75
N ASN A 553 13.06 8.50 16.41
CA ASN A 553 12.74 9.80 15.83
C ASN A 553 11.29 9.89 15.36
N ASP A 554 10.38 9.36 16.18
CA ASP A 554 8.93 9.39 15.92
C ASP A 554 8.15 10.26 16.92
N GLU A 555 8.86 10.92 17.85
CA GLU A 555 8.28 11.96 18.68
C GLU A 555 7.56 13.01 17.82
N VAL A 556 6.35 13.41 18.24
CA VAL A 556 5.45 14.20 17.39
C VAL A 556 6.00 15.59 17.11
N ARG A 557 6.29 15.84 15.84
CA ARG A 557 6.65 17.15 15.27
C ARG A 557 5.94 17.34 13.96
N ARG A 558 5.03 18.32 13.91
CA ARG A 558 4.22 18.57 12.71
C ARG A 558 4.01 20.06 12.54
N GLU A 559 4.29 20.57 11.37
CA GLU A 559 3.87 21.90 10.92
C GLU A 559 3.59 21.81 9.42
N HIS A 560 2.32 21.65 9.06
CA HIS A 560 1.94 21.53 7.67
C HIS A 560 0.55 22.13 7.42
N ARG A 561 0.34 22.70 6.23
CA ARG A 561 -0.99 23.16 5.81
C ARG A 561 -1.93 21.96 5.63
N GLY A 562 -3.19 22.15 5.97
CA GLY A 562 -4.24 21.19 5.68
C GLY A 562 -4.90 21.41 4.31
N TRP A 563 -5.95 20.65 4.04
CA TRP A 563 -6.73 20.74 2.79
C TRP A 563 -7.29 22.14 2.54
N ALA A 564 -7.80 22.83 3.56
CA ALA A 564 -8.24 24.21 3.45
C ALA A 564 -7.05 25.17 3.62
N THR A 565 -6.99 26.23 2.80
CA THR A 565 -5.85 27.16 2.76
C THR A 565 -5.59 27.93 4.06
N ASN A 566 -6.59 28.05 4.94
CA ASN A 566 -6.53 28.72 6.23
C ASN A 566 -6.24 27.77 7.40
N VAL A 567 -6.07 26.47 7.17
CA VAL A 567 -5.78 25.47 8.21
C VAL A 567 -4.31 25.09 8.14
N THR A 568 -3.61 25.24 9.26
CA THR A 568 -2.24 24.72 9.47
C THR A 568 -2.26 23.83 10.70
N TYR A 569 -1.89 22.57 10.52
CA TYR A 569 -1.68 21.65 11.63
C TYR A 569 -0.33 21.90 12.26
N ARG A 570 -0.31 22.26 13.53
CA ARG A 570 0.90 22.49 14.32
C ARG A 570 0.89 21.64 15.56
N ASN A 571 1.91 20.83 15.73
CA ASN A 571 2.11 20.03 16.93
C ASN A 571 3.61 19.79 17.14
N PHE A 572 4.12 20.29 18.27
CA PHE A 572 5.50 20.16 18.73
C PHE A 572 5.53 19.58 20.14
N SER A 573 4.64 18.66 20.43
CA SER A 573 4.58 17.99 21.73
C SER A 573 5.71 16.97 21.93
N GLY A 574 6.39 16.53 20.87
CA GLY A 574 7.54 15.64 20.96
C GLY A 574 8.66 16.23 21.79
N ARG A 575 9.10 15.51 22.83
CA ARG A 575 10.08 15.99 23.81
C ARG A 575 11.19 14.98 24.09
N ASN A 576 10.86 13.76 24.45
CA ASN A 576 11.76 12.65 24.70
C ASN A 576 11.43 11.50 23.74
N ASP A 577 12.33 11.23 22.79
CA ASP A 577 12.23 10.13 21.82
C ASP A 577 12.64 8.83 22.52
N ILE A 578 11.67 8.00 22.90
CA ILE A 578 11.87 6.76 23.68
C ILE A 578 12.21 5.63 22.73
N ILE A 579 13.41 5.11 22.78
CA ILE A 579 13.91 4.13 21.80
C ILE A 579 14.08 2.71 22.36
N ALA A 580 14.10 2.55 23.68
CA ALA A 580 14.24 1.23 24.31
C ALA A 580 13.74 1.23 25.74
N ALA A 581 13.21 0.09 26.17
CA ALA A 581 12.81 -0.20 27.52
C ALA A 581 13.27 -1.60 27.96
N LYS A 582 13.44 -1.81 29.29
CA LYS A 582 13.71 -3.13 29.88
C LYS A 582 12.92 -3.28 31.16
N ALA A 583 12.68 -4.52 31.57
CA ALA A 583 12.08 -4.86 32.85
C ALA A 583 12.87 -6.00 33.52
N SER A 584 12.94 -5.97 34.85
CA SER A 584 13.53 -7.04 35.63
C SER A 584 12.80 -7.20 36.95
N TRP A 585 12.54 -8.45 37.36
CA TRP A 585 11.74 -8.76 38.52
C TRP A 585 12.57 -9.48 39.58
N SER A 586 12.44 -8.99 40.80
CA SER A 586 12.91 -9.66 41.99
C SER A 586 11.75 -10.29 42.75
N ARG A 587 12.04 -10.99 43.86
CA ARG A 587 10.98 -11.50 44.75
C ARG A 587 10.08 -10.41 45.33
N THR A 588 10.57 -9.20 45.47
CA THR A 588 9.90 -8.11 46.18
C THR A 588 9.57 -6.89 45.33
N THR A 589 10.19 -6.76 44.16
CA THR A 589 10.08 -5.55 43.32
C THR A 589 10.05 -5.85 41.84
N ALA A 590 9.35 -5.00 41.09
CA ALA A 590 9.51 -4.80 39.66
C ALA A 590 10.45 -3.59 39.43
N SER A 591 11.43 -3.74 38.59
CA SER A 591 12.32 -2.67 38.14
C SER A 591 12.15 -2.43 36.65
N PHE A 592 12.11 -1.16 36.25
CA PHE A 592 11.95 -0.76 34.87
C PHE A 592 13.05 0.22 34.48
N TYR A 593 13.47 0.11 33.21
CA TYR A 593 14.46 0.95 32.58
C TYR A 593 13.89 1.50 31.29
N VAL A 594 14.25 2.73 30.98
CA VAL A 594 13.93 3.38 29.71
C VAL A 594 15.12 4.19 29.21
N ARG A 595 15.30 4.19 27.89
CA ARG A 595 16.32 4.98 27.22
C ARG A 595 15.70 5.77 26.09
N THR A 596 16.06 7.05 26.05
CA THR A 596 15.73 7.97 24.98
C THR A 596 16.89 8.14 24.00
N ARG A 597 16.62 8.67 22.82
CA ARG A 597 17.66 8.96 21.82
C ARG A 597 18.62 10.06 22.31
N GLU A 598 18.07 11.15 22.81
CA GLU A 598 18.80 12.27 23.37
C GLU A 598 18.70 12.27 24.90
N SER A 599 19.41 13.17 25.57
CA SER A 599 19.30 13.30 27.05
C SER A 599 17.86 13.58 27.46
N ILE A 600 17.38 12.84 28.46
CA ILE A 600 16.03 13.01 29.02
C ILE A 600 15.91 14.44 29.58
N THR A 601 14.81 15.11 29.28
CA THR A 601 14.51 16.45 29.79
C THR A 601 14.37 16.45 31.30
N LYS A 602 14.49 17.62 31.94
CA LYS A 602 14.28 17.76 33.39
C LYS A 602 12.89 17.30 33.80
N PRO A 603 12.72 16.70 35.00
CA PRO A 603 11.45 16.19 35.50
C PRO A 603 10.51 17.33 35.95
N GLU A 604 10.09 18.17 35.04
CA GLU A 604 9.24 19.33 35.28
C GLU A 604 7.83 19.11 34.70
N GLY A 605 6.82 19.57 35.42
CA GLY A 605 5.41 19.50 35.00
C GLY A 605 4.77 18.12 35.17
N THR A 606 3.67 17.92 34.43
CA THR A 606 2.91 16.66 34.37
C THR A 606 3.25 15.89 33.12
N ASN A 607 2.88 14.60 33.09
CA ASN A 607 3.06 13.71 31.90
C ASN A 607 4.51 13.61 31.41
N TRP A 608 5.48 13.67 32.34
CA TRP A 608 6.90 13.50 32.04
C TRP A 608 7.33 12.06 32.25
N MET A 609 7.84 11.41 31.22
CA MET A 609 8.32 10.03 31.25
C MET A 609 7.38 9.12 32.06
N VAL A 610 6.13 9.04 31.62
CA VAL A 610 5.05 8.31 32.28
C VAL A 610 5.19 6.83 31.99
N LEU A 611 5.06 5.97 33.02
CA LEU A 611 4.97 4.54 32.88
C LEU A 611 3.57 4.07 33.27
N PHE A 612 2.82 3.51 32.34
CA PHE A 612 1.55 2.83 32.57
C PHE A 612 1.77 1.34 32.80
N LEU A 613 1.04 0.75 33.74
CA LEU A 613 1.15 -0.66 34.15
C LEU A 613 -0.23 -1.30 34.19
N ASP A 614 -0.40 -2.37 33.44
CA ASP A 614 -1.52 -3.32 33.54
C ASP A 614 -0.99 -4.58 34.25
N THR A 615 -1.39 -4.77 35.50
CA THR A 615 -0.82 -5.77 36.41
C THR A 615 -1.51 -7.12 36.36
N ASP A 616 -2.69 -7.20 35.77
CA ASP A 616 -3.49 -8.43 35.61
C ASP A 616 -3.68 -8.86 34.14
N ALA A 617 -3.25 -8.04 33.19
CA ALA A 617 -3.43 -8.21 31.75
C ALA A 617 -4.92 -8.35 31.35
N ASP A 618 -5.79 -7.59 32.04
CA ASP A 618 -7.22 -7.52 31.79
C ASP A 618 -7.63 -6.07 31.41
N THR A 619 -7.91 -5.84 30.15
CA THR A 619 -8.31 -4.50 29.65
C THR A 619 -9.65 -4.00 30.19
N LYS A 620 -10.37 -4.81 30.97
CA LYS A 620 -11.63 -4.42 31.63
C LYS A 620 -11.40 -3.74 32.99
N THR A 621 -10.20 -3.87 33.56
CA THR A 621 -9.79 -3.17 34.79
C THR A 621 -9.07 -1.88 34.42
N GLY A 622 -9.01 -0.94 35.34
CA GLY A 622 -8.29 0.30 35.14
C GLY A 622 -8.78 1.18 33.99
N TRP A 623 -7.89 2.01 33.48
CA TRP A 623 -8.10 2.79 32.25
C TRP A 623 -7.39 2.11 31.08
N LEU A 624 -8.11 1.61 30.11
CA LEU A 624 -7.58 0.81 28.98
C LEU A 624 -6.78 -0.44 29.42
N GLY A 625 -7.06 -0.96 30.64
CA GLY A 625 -6.29 -2.03 31.27
C GLY A 625 -5.24 -1.56 32.27
N TYR A 626 -4.90 -0.27 32.28
CA TYR A 626 -3.86 0.21 33.19
C TYR A 626 -4.40 0.41 34.62
N ASP A 627 -3.85 -0.34 35.56
CA ASP A 627 -4.15 -0.28 36.98
C ASP A 627 -3.34 0.77 37.71
N PHE A 628 -2.11 0.99 37.28
CA PHE A 628 -1.17 1.94 37.89
C PHE A 628 -0.52 2.83 36.83
N VAL A 629 -0.15 4.03 37.28
CA VAL A 629 0.62 4.97 36.49
C VAL A 629 1.70 5.63 37.36
N VAL A 630 2.87 5.83 36.75
CA VAL A 630 4.03 6.46 37.40
C VAL A 630 4.33 7.77 36.71
N ASN A 631 4.81 8.77 37.42
CA ASN A 631 5.25 10.09 36.96
C ASN A 631 4.14 10.97 36.32
N ARG A 632 2.90 10.56 36.24
CA ARG A 632 1.82 11.36 35.67
C ARG A 632 1.60 12.68 36.46
N ALA A 633 1.49 12.58 37.79
CA ALA A 633 1.29 13.73 38.66
C ALA A 633 2.61 14.40 39.09
N GLY A 634 3.76 13.90 38.65
CA GLY A 634 5.10 14.37 38.97
C GLY A 634 6.09 13.24 39.18
N ALA A 635 7.37 13.53 39.02
CA ALA A 635 8.43 12.55 39.09
C ALA A 635 8.46 11.77 40.41
N GLY A 636 8.56 10.45 40.34
CA GLY A 636 8.58 9.54 41.49
C GLY A 636 7.23 9.25 42.12
N LYS A 637 6.12 9.78 41.60
CA LYS A 637 4.77 9.53 42.11
C LYS A 637 4.17 8.29 41.46
N LEU A 638 3.65 7.39 42.32
CA LEU A 638 2.85 6.23 41.91
C LEU A 638 1.38 6.53 42.20
N GLU A 639 0.53 6.29 41.23
CA GLU A 639 -0.91 6.41 41.32
C GLU A 639 -1.60 5.10 40.92
N ARG A 640 -2.74 4.80 41.53
CA ARG A 640 -3.61 3.68 41.21
C ARG A 640 -4.89 4.17 40.57
N ASN A 641 -5.39 3.44 39.56
CA ASN A 641 -6.70 3.71 38.98
C ASN A 641 -7.81 3.41 39.98
N THR A 642 -8.85 4.24 39.98
CA THR A 642 -9.99 4.10 40.90
C THR A 642 -11.09 3.18 40.34
N GLY A 643 -10.91 2.64 39.12
CA GLY A 643 -11.91 1.83 38.42
C GLY A 643 -12.94 2.65 37.64
N ALA A 644 -12.80 3.97 37.56
CA ALA A 644 -13.72 4.88 36.87
C ALA A 644 -12.99 5.66 35.76
N GLY A 645 -12.73 5.04 34.61
CA GLY A 645 -12.05 5.69 33.47
C GLY A 645 -10.66 6.22 33.83
N PHE A 646 -10.31 7.42 33.36
CA PHE A 646 -9.00 8.07 33.64
C PHE A 646 -8.95 8.76 35.00
N ALA A 647 -9.35 8.08 36.04
CA ALA A 647 -9.37 8.59 37.42
C ALA A 647 -8.28 7.92 38.27
N TRP A 648 -7.36 8.71 38.80
CA TRP A 648 -6.17 8.24 39.50
C TRP A 648 -6.09 8.79 40.91
N GLN A 649 -5.61 7.98 41.85
CA GLN A 649 -5.36 8.39 43.24
C GLN A 649 -3.94 8.02 43.67
N ALA A 650 -3.33 8.81 44.54
CA ALA A 650 -2.00 8.55 45.03
C ALA A 650 -1.90 7.17 45.69
N ALA A 651 -0.90 6.40 45.30
CA ALA A 651 -0.61 5.05 45.81
C ALA A 651 0.77 4.96 46.48
N GLY A 652 1.53 6.07 46.49
CA GLY A 652 2.81 6.15 47.14
C GLY A 652 3.88 6.83 46.30
N GLU A 653 5.12 6.63 46.72
CA GLU A 653 6.30 7.10 46.01
C GLU A 653 7.17 5.88 45.66
N MET A 654 7.99 6.00 44.63
CA MET A 654 8.91 4.97 44.22
C MET A 654 10.35 5.48 44.13
N LYS A 655 11.30 4.58 44.17
CA LYS A 655 12.70 4.93 43.97
C LYS A 655 13.02 5.02 42.50
N TRP A 656 13.68 6.09 42.06
CA TRP A 656 14.09 6.26 40.65
C TRP A 656 15.39 7.07 40.57
N ARG A 657 16.08 6.93 39.42
CA ARG A 657 17.28 7.71 39.07
C ARG A 657 17.29 7.93 37.56
N MET A 658 17.91 9.02 37.15
CA MET A 658 18.12 9.40 35.77
C MET A 658 19.52 10.02 35.61
N GLN A 659 20.18 9.68 34.48
CA GLN A 659 21.44 10.34 34.08
C GLN A 659 21.55 10.28 32.56
N GLY A 660 21.81 11.43 31.92
CA GLY A 660 21.89 11.51 30.45
C GLY A 660 20.56 11.09 29.79
N ASN A 661 20.63 10.08 28.97
CA ASN A 661 19.47 9.57 28.22
C ASN A 661 18.90 8.26 28.80
N GLU A 662 19.24 7.93 30.05
CA GLU A 662 18.82 6.70 30.73
C GLU A 662 18.09 7.00 32.02
N MET A 663 17.03 6.26 32.29
CA MET A 663 16.26 6.33 33.53
C MET A 663 15.92 4.93 34.03
N GLU A 664 15.99 4.73 35.34
CA GLU A 664 15.62 3.50 36.04
C GLU A 664 14.71 3.79 37.22
N LEU A 665 13.82 2.85 37.52
CA LEU A 665 12.93 2.93 38.66
C LEU A 665 12.60 1.52 39.20
N THR A 666 12.15 1.48 40.46
CA THR A 666 11.67 0.24 41.08
C THR A 666 10.44 0.47 41.92
N ILE A 667 9.51 -0.47 41.84
CA ILE A 667 8.22 -0.48 42.56
C ILE A 667 8.11 -1.81 43.32
N SER A 668 7.71 -1.79 44.60
CA SER A 668 7.46 -3.04 45.31
C SER A 668 6.17 -3.69 44.87
N TRP A 669 6.13 -5.04 44.79
CA TRP A 669 4.90 -5.76 44.50
C TRP A 669 3.77 -5.40 45.46
N LYS A 670 4.11 -5.14 46.73
CA LYS A 670 3.16 -4.69 47.72
C LYS A 670 2.49 -3.36 47.34
N ALA A 671 3.25 -2.40 46.77
CA ALA A 671 2.71 -1.09 46.35
C ALA A 671 1.78 -1.28 45.15
N LEU A 672 2.01 -2.30 44.29
CA LEU A 672 1.11 -2.71 43.22
C LEU A 672 -0.03 -3.63 43.69
N GLY A 673 -0.21 -3.84 44.99
CA GLY A 673 -1.25 -4.69 45.55
C GLY A 673 -1.03 -6.21 45.32
N LEU A 674 0.18 -6.61 44.91
CA LEU A 674 0.51 -7.99 44.59
C LEU A 674 1.32 -8.64 45.73
N LYS A 675 1.03 -9.93 46.00
CA LYS A 675 1.73 -10.72 47.03
C LYS A 675 3.06 -11.33 46.51
N SER A 676 3.17 -11.51 45.21
CA SER A 676 4.30 -12.10 44.52
C SER A 676 4.38 -11.56 43.07
N PRO A 677 5.52 -11.74 42.39
CA PRO A 677 5.62 -11.40 40.98
C PRO A 677 4.50 -12.06 40.17
N PRO A 678 3.80 -11.33 39.27
CA PRO A 678 2.84 -11.93 38.37
C PRO A 678 3.54 -12.72 37.26
N ALA A 679 2.85 -13.69 36.66
CA ALA A 679 3.40 -14.44 35.53
C ALA A 679 3.57 -13.56 34.28
N ARG A 680 2.74 -12.52 34.17
CA ARG A 680 2.76 -11.53 33.08
C ARG A 680 2.33 -10.16 33.59
N LEU A 681 2.83 -9.12 32.92
CA LEU A 681 2.48 -7.72 33.14
C LEU A 681 2.66 -6.96 31.84
N ASP A 682 1.68 -6.12 31.49
CA ASP A 682 1.77 -5.27 30.31
C ASP A 682 2.15 -3.84 30.75
N PHE A 683 2.98 -3.19 29.94
CA PHE A 683 3.42 -1.83 30.27
C PHE A 683 3.66 -0.98 29.03
N LYS A 684 3.58 0.33 29.23
CA LYS A 684 3.82 1.36 28.22
C LYS A 684 4.55 2.54 28.83
N TRP A 685 5.56 3.02 28.15
CA TRP A 685 6.12 4.33 28.41
C TRP A 685 5.45 5.40 27.54
N ALA A 686 5.30 6.60 28.03
CA ALA A 686 4.81 7.74 27.25
C ALA A 686 5.40 9.04 27.80
N ASP A 687 5.71 9.98 26.92
CA ASP A 687 6.17 11.30 27.32
C ASP A 687 5.34 12.40 26.65
N ASN A 688 4.92 13.36 27.45
CA ASN A 688 4.21 14.57 27.00
C ASN A 688 2.91 14.30 26.21
N CYS A 689 2.21 13.22 26.51
CA CYS A 689 0.82 13.02 26.11
C CYS A 689 -0.06 14.03 26.87
N LEU A 690 -0.79 14.89 26.14
CA LEU A 690 -1.37 16.11 26.69
C LEU A 690 -2.85 15.99 27.07
N GLN A 691 -3.58 15.04 26.48
CA GLN A 691 -5.03 14.90 26.60
C GLN A 691 -5.40 13.76 27.57
N ALA A 692 -5.61 14.12 28.82
CA ALA A 692 -5.91 13.16 29.87
C ALA A 692 -7.15 12.32 29.55
N GLY A 693 -6.97 11.00 29.47
CA GLY A 693 -8.05 10.03 29.24
C GLY A 693 -8.45 9.85 27.77
N ASP A 694 -7.79 10.48 26.84
CA ASP A 694 -7.98 10.25 25.41
C ASP A 694 -6.92 9.27 24.89
N TRP A 695 -7.34 8.11 24.42
CA TRP A 695 -6.44 7.09 23.88
C TRP A 695 -5.70 7.55 22.59
N THR A 696 -6.32 8.46 21.83
CA THR A 696 -5.71 9.00 20.61
C THR A 696 -4.44 9.78 20.89
N ASP A 697 -4.25 10.17 22.15
CA ASP A 697 -3.11 10.94 22.60
C ASP A 697 -1.79 10.18 22.43
N PHE A 698 -1.80 8.85 22.56
CA PHE A 698 -0.63 8.02 22.29
C PHE A 698 -0.20 8.02 20.82
N THR A 699 -1.11 8.37 19.91
CA THR A 699 -0.84 8.49 18.47
C THR A 699 -0.52 9.93 18.05
N LEU A 700 -1.18 10.90 18.69
CA LEU A 700 -1.22 12.28 18.22
C LEU A 700 -0.25 13.22 18.93
N ASN A 701 0.19 12.90 20.16
CA ASN A 701 1.01 13.81 20.95
C ASN A 701 2.20 13.11 21.60
N GLY A 702 3.26 13.89 21.86
CA GLY A 702 4.41 13.44 22.62
C GLY A 702 5.17 12.32 21.96
N ASP A 703 5.39 11.25 22.73
CA ASP A 703 5.98 10.00 22.31
C ASP A 703 5.42 8.84 23.16
N ALA A 704 5.24 7.65 22.59
CA ALA A 704 4.70 6.48 23.26
C ALA A 704 5.41 5.20 22.83
N ALA A 705 5.96 4.46 23.75
CA ALA A 705 6.71 3.23 23.56
C ALA A 705 6.05 2.03 24.31
N PRO A 706 5.52 1.02 23.62
CA PRO A 706 5.39 0.93 22.17
C PRO A 706 4.33 1.88 21.64
N ASN A 707 4.39 2.06 20.34
CA ASN A 707 3.52 2.98 19.61
C ASN A 707 2.02 2.76 19.82
N ASP A 708 1.25 3.84 19.69
CA ASP A 708 -0.21 3.86 19.67
C ASP A 708 -0.82 3.15 20.91
N ARG A 709 -1.81 2.26 20.76
CA ARG A 709 -2.37 1.49 21.88
C ARG A 709 -1.66 0.17 22.14
N PHE A 710 -0.58 -0.15 21.45
CA PHE A 710 0.21 -1.34 21.78
C PHE A 710 0.86 -1.23 23.15
N ASN A 711 1.11 -2.38 23.77
CA ASN A 711 1.85 -2.51 25.03
C ASN A 711 2.98 -3.51 24.88
N PHE A 712 4.08 -3.29 25.57
CA PHE A 712 5.07 -4.33 25.85
C PHE A 712 4.51 -5.33 26.82
N ARG A 713 4.71 -6.60 26.59
CA ARG A 713 4.35 -7.68 27.54
C ARG A 713 5.58 -8.32 28.13
N ALA A 714 5.71 -8.21 29.44
CA ALA A 714 6.73 -8.88 30.23
C ALA A 714 6.18 -10.21 30.78
N ILE A 715 6.84 -11.34 30.52
CA ILE A 715 6.44 -12.65 31.00
C ILE A 715 7.61 -13.37 31.68
N THR A 716 7.33 -14.14 32.74
CA THR A 716 8.35 -14.93 33.47
C THR A 716 8.26 -16.43 33.19
N SER A 717 7.19 -16.89 32.58
CA SER A 717 7.01 -18.27 32.17
C SER A 717 6.06 -18.39 31.00
N ASP A 718 6.26 -19.40 30.15
CA ASP A 718 5.33 -19.76 29.07
C ASP A 718 4.04 -20.46 29.57
N LYS A 719 3.93 -20.67 30.87
CA LYS A 719 2.73 -21.30 31.45
C LYS A 719 1.58 -20.28 31.42
N ARG A 720 0.49 -20.64 30.75
CA ARG A 720 -0.77 -19.90 30.65
C ARG A 720 -1.47 -19.79 32.01
#